data_3624508dba9b8ebf71b22aa705e1c604
#
_entry.id   3624508dba9b8ebf71b22aa705e1c604
#
_cell.length_a   1.000
_cell.length_b   1.000
_cell.length_c   1.000
_cell.angle_alpha   90.00
_cell.angle_beta   90.00
_cell.angle_gamma   90.00
#
_symmetry.space_group_name_H-M   'P 1'
#
loop_
_entity.id
_entity.type
_entity.pdbx_description
1 polymer ?
#
loop_
_entity_poly.entity_id
_entity_poly.type
_entity_poly.pdbx_seq_one_letter_code
_entity_poly.pdbx_strand_id
1 'polypeptide(L)'
;MIGMNGNVVRLGYLLAISLLLSALLYFFASNWPALDRWGKIGISVSVLVLFYLVSYLVAYLLKRHSFISNWLLLAGCLSFGVSVALLGQIYNSHADSYMLFVVWLIPSLLFSFLTRYQPFYVISFVLAHLALWFFLDPSVVHVAREDAWWFMTFWIIGLLDFILFWLAYTQRLRSRAIQYLSFAVFCLALFCSSFVDVYGPFPELLYMLTGAALFFLFLKWMPNRGLLVAKSAFLALFVIANFFWYMAEYYSEGFFALSLLVAGLLVWGAVVAIKWLKSSNRHESMWFRFFQEAFMVLVTTVASLIASVSITGFMFLVFTDSTAVLYFTFFLSVVGFLGPVVLYKGMNATVRYTLLMMGYLMGASSSIFLESGIWILFLAVAGVVWFILPSVAGRLLTQFTFLVVLGIELTDIFPHEWVMLLLFVFQMGMYVLWRGSPVLRNTSLSYALFFLLLLTEWSDHGTLLLVSNLGFFALSTFLLYWTLQRQRGSWEFGITLAFWFAFLAMKYYDFVWSLLHKSLSLLLLSLVFFAVSGWLDRRAKYEGTSEKPPIVAMKRLLLVPVILLQLVIVGYQVWSSETILAQGTLVKLELQPVDPRSLLQGDYVQLGYTISRLDSEDLQHGKNIRVVLRKQADGVYGYSGYYELDGVWNREYQAQPDDVIINGTTLGSTQVEYGIESYFVPEGTGLEVERNARFAYVKVGKKGDAILESLANQ
;
A
#
# COMPACT_ATOMS: atom_id res chain seq x y z
N MET A 1 -12.62 -24.19 28.78
CA MET A 1 -12.68 -22.73 28.64
C MET A 1 -11.43 -22.27 27.90
N ILE A 2 -11.59 -21.53 26.79
CA ILE A 2 -10.51 -21.17 25.87
C ILE A 2 -9.71 -20.07 26.51
N GLY A 3 -8.42 -20.30 26.78
CA GLY A 3 -7.45 -19.22 27.00
C GLY A 3 -7.23 -18.49 25.69
N MET A 4 -8.20 -17.64 25.29
CA MET A 4 -8.09 -16.85 24.09
C MET A 4 -7.10 -15.71 24.32
N ASN A 5 -6.14 -15.59 23.39
CA ASN A 5 -5.13 -14.55 23.43
C ASN A 5 -5.82 -13.18 23.28
N GLY A 6 -5.72 -12.28 24.26
CA GLY A 6 -6.32 -10.94 24.23
C GLY A 6 -5.97 -10.12 22.99
N ASN A 7 -4.90 -10.48 22.29
CA ASN A 7 -4.50 -9.87 21.02
C ASN A 7 -5.51 -10.15 19.87
N VAL A 8 -6.19 -11.28 19.88
CA VAL A 8 -7.21 -11.62 18.85
C VAL A 8 -8.44 -10.70 19.01
N VAL A 9 -8.87 -10.48 20.26
CA VAL A 9 -9.98 -9.57 20.55
C VAL A 9 -9.63 -8.12 20.16
N ARG A 10 -8.42 -7.67 20.48
CA ARG A 10 -7.91 -6.34 20.09
C ARG A 10 -7.86 -6.18 18.59
N LEU A 11 -7.40 -7.22 17.85
CA LEU A 11 -7.38 -7.19 16.38
C LEU A 11 -8.79 -7.09 15.81
N GLY A 12 -9.77 -7.82 16.37
CA GLY A 12 -11.16 -7.73 15.94
C GLY A 12 -11.77 -6.33 16.14
N TYR A 13 -11.51 -5.68 17.29
CA TYR A 13 -11.92 -4.29 17.50
C TYR A 13 -11.21 -3.31 16.56
N LEU A 14 -9.93 -3.53 16.26
CA LEU A 14 -9.19 -2.71 15.31
C LEU A 14 -9.81 -2.80 13.92
N LEU A 15 -10.10 -4.02 13.45
CA LEU A 15 -10.78 -4.24 12.17
C LEU A 15 -12.16 -3.57 12.14
N ALA A 16 -12.93 -3.68 13.23
CA ALA A 16 -14.23 -3.03 13.33
C ALA A 16 -14.13 -1.50 13.18
N ILE A 17 -13.21 -0.86 13.89
CA ILE A 17 -13.01 0.59 13.82
C ILE A 17 -12.47 1.01 12.44
N SER A 18 -11.56 0.24 11.85
CA SER A 18 -11.03 0.52 10.51
C SER A 18 -12.13 0.41 9.44
N LEU A 19 -12.98 -0.61 9.50
CA LEU A 19 -14.12 -0.77 8.59
C LEU A 19 -15.14 0.35 8.76
N LEU A 20 -15.39 0.80 10.00
CA LEU A 20 -16.26 1.94 10.26
C LEU A 20 -15.73 3.23 9.61
N LEU A 21 -14.44 3.51 9.77
CA LEU A 21 -13.79 4.65 9.13
C LEU A 21 -13.82 4.55 7.60
N SER A 22 -13.57 3.35 7.06
CA SER A 22 -13.68 3.10 5.61
C SER A 22 -15.10 3.29 5.10
N ALA A 23 -16.12 2.85 5.86
CA ALA A 23 -17.53 3.08 5.55
C ALA A 23 -17.87 4.58 5.44
N LEU A 24 -17.37 5.37 6.39
CA LEU A 24 -17.56 6.82 6.41
C LEU A 24 -16.85 7.52 5.25
N LEU A 25 -15.58 7.14 5.01
CA LEU A 25 -14.81 7.69 3.90
C LEU A 25 -15.49 7.41 2.57
N TYR A 26 -15.94 6.17 2.36
CA TYR A 26 -16.65 5.79 1.14
C TYR A 26 -18.01 6.48 1.02
N PHE A 27 -18.74 6.64 2.14
CA PHE A 27 -19.99 7.37 2.17
C PHE A 27 -19.84 8.82 1.68
N PHE A 28 -18.82 9.52 2.14
CA PHE A 28 -18.57 10.89 1.72
C PHE A 28 -17.97 10.97 0.31
N ALA A 29 -17.06 10.06 -0.06
CA ALA A 29 -16.47 10.00 -1.39
C ALA A 29 -17.51 9.76 -2.50
N SER A 30 -18.58 9.01 -2.22
CA SER A 30 -19.65 8.74 -3.21
C SER A 30 -20.53 9.95 -3.55
N ASN A 31 -20.30 11.09 -2.91
CA ASN A 31 -20.99 12.37 -3.16
C ASN A 31 -22.51 12.25 -3.33
N TRP A 32 -23.19 11.76 -2.31
CA TRP A 32 -24.62 11.45 -2.33
C TRP A 32 -25.49 12.62 -2.82
N PRO A 33 -26.17 12.49 -4.00
CA PRO A 33 -26.96 13.58 -4.56
C PRO A 33 -28.20 13.90 -3.73
N ALA A 34 -28.68 12.92 -2.94
CA ALA A 34 -29.86 13.09 -2.09
C ALA A 34 -29.66 13.97 -0.85
N LEU A 35 -28.38 14.24 -0.49
CA LEU A 35 -28.05 15.10 0.64
C LEU A 35 -27.66 16.49 0.16
N ASP A 36 -28.33 17.48 0.70
CA ASP A 36 -27.96 18.87 0.52
C ASP A 36 -26.62 19.20 1.23
N ARG A 37 -26.07 20.33 0.91
CA ARG A 37 -24.80 20.82 1.43
C ARG A 37 -24.76 20.83 2.97
N TRP A 38 -25.81 21.34 3.59
CA TRP A 38 -25.91 21.44 5.05
C TRP A 38 -26.07 20.08 5.73
N GLY A 39 -26.80 19.15 5.09
CA GLY A 39 -26.90 17.77 5.54
C GLY A 39 -25.55 17.06 5.55
N LYS A 40 -24.73 17.21 4.49
CA LYS A 40 -23.38 16.65 4.42
C LYS A 40 -22.49 17.22 5.53
N ILE A 41 -22.47 18.54 5.73
CA ILE A 41 -21.71 19.22 6.79
C ILE A 41 -22.17 18.73 8.17
N GLY A 42 -23.49 18.71 8.41
CA GLY A 42 -24.06 18.28 9.68
C GLY A 42 -23.70 16.85 10.05
N ILE A 43 -23.78 15.92 9.11
CA ILE A 43 -23.38 14.50 9.32
C ILE A 43 -21.87 14.43 9.64
N SER A 44 -21.04 15.10 8.87
CA SER A 44 -19.59 15.09 9.05
C SER A 44 -19.16 15.58 10.43
N VAL A 45 -19.69 16.74 10.86
CA VAL A 45 -19.40 17.31 12.20
C VAL A 45 -19.96 16.40 13.29
N SER A 46 -21.18 15.84 13.09
CA SER A 46 -21.78 14.92 14.07
C SER A 46 -20.92 13.67 14.26
N VAL A 47 -20.40 13.09 13.19
CA VAL A 47 -19.50 11.92 13.23
C VAL A 47 -18.21 12.25 13.97
N LEU A 48 -17.60 13.39 13.67
CA LEU A 48 -16.40 13.87 14.35
C LEU A 48 -16.62 13.97 15.88
N VAL A 49 -17.69 14.64 16.30
CA VAL A 49 -18.05 14.79 17.70
C VAL A 49 -18.38 13.44 18.34
N LEU A 50 -19.11 12.59 17.62
CA LEU A 50 -19.52 11.27 18.12
C LEU A 50 -18.32 10.37 18.44
N PHE A 51 -17.29 10.34 17.61
CA PHE A 51 -16.09 9.56 17.92
C PHE A 51 -15.41 10.00 19.23
N TYR A 52 -15.29 11.29 19.47
CA TYR A 52 -14.73 11.81 20.71
C TYR A 52 -15.64 11.54 21.91
N LEU A 53 -16.94 11.73 21.74
CA LEU A 53 -17.92 11.45 22.79
C LEU A 53 -17.91 9.95 23.17
N VAL A 54 -17.97 9.06 22.17
CA VAL A 54 -17.94 7.61 22.42
C VAL A 54 -16.62 7.18 23.03
N SER A 55 -15.47 7.75 22.57
CA SER A 55 -14.17 7.52 23.20
C SER A 55 -14.20 7.86 24.69
N TYR A 56 -14.78 9.03 25.05
CA TYR A 56 -14.91 9.46 26.42
C TYR A 56 -15.87 8.55 27.22
N LEU A 57 -17.04 8.23 26.68
CA LEU A 57 -18.02 7.35 27.31
C LEU A 57 -17.43 5.95 27.59
N VAL A 58 -16.74 5.37 26.61
CA VAL A 58 -16.06 4.08 26.79
C VAL A 58 -15.00 4.17 27.88
N ALA A 59 -14.22 5.26 27.93
CA ALA A 59 -13.22 5.46 28.97
C ALA A 59 -13.82 5.57 30.36
N TYR A 60 -14.98 6.22 30.48
CA TYR A 60 -15.65 6.49 31.77
C TYR A 60 -16.50 5.31 32.24
N LEU A 61 -17.33 4.73 31.37
CA LEU A 61 -18.28 3.66 31.67
C LEU A 61 -17.61 2.29 31.71
N LEU A 62 -16.69 2.03 30.78
CA LEU A 62 -16.04 0.73 30.57
C LEU A 62 -14.54 0.85 30.89
N LYS A 63 -14.22 1.13 32.13
CA LYS A 63 -12.82 1.37 32.63
C LYS A 63 -11.79 0.30 32.22
N ARG A 64 -12.23 -0.86 31.75
CA ARG A 64 -11.38 -1.98 31.29
C ARG A 64 -10.98 -1.93 29.82
N HIS A 65 -11.52 -1.00 29.01
CA HIS A 65 -11.34 -0.97 27.55
C HIS A 65 -10.53 0.26 27.10
N SER A 66 -9.36 0.45 27.70
CA SER A 66 -8.44 1.52 27.30
C SER A 66 -8.05 1.46 25.83
N PHE A 67 -7.92 0.24 25.27
CA PHE A 67 -7.61 0.01 23.86
C PHE A 67 -8.67 0.61 22.94
N ILE A 68 -9.95 0.29 23.15
CA ILE A 68 -11.07 0.78 22.31
C ILE A 68 -11.18 2.30 22.43
N SER A 69 -11.15 2.86 23.66
CA SER A 69 -11.22 4.30 23.87
C SER A 69 -10.09 5.04 23.12
N ASN A 70 -8.84 4.57 23.21
CA ASN A 70 -7.71 5.19 22.55
C ASN A 70 -7.80 5.11 21.02
N TRP A 71 -8.32 4.02 20.46
CA TRP A 71 -8.53 3.88 19.01
C TRP A 71 -9.71 4.72 18.52
N LEU A 72 -10.78 4.90 19.31
CA LEU A 72 -11.86 5.83 19.01
C LEU A 72 -11.40 7.29 19.05
N LEU A 73 -10.50 7.64 19.98
CA LEU A 73 -9.87 8.95 20.00
C LEU A 73 -9.07 9.22 18.72
N LEU A 74 -8.33 8.19 18.25
CA LEU A 74 -7.62 8.24 16.97
C LEU A 74 -8.58 8.36 15.79
N ALA A 75 -9.67 7.60 15.79
CA ALA A 75 -10.72 7.67 14.78
C ALA A 75 -11.33 9.07 14.68
N GLY A 76 -11.51 9.78 15.81
CA GLY A 76 -11.92 11.17 15.82
C GLY A 76 -10.92 12.09 15.09
N CYS A 77 -9.62 11.90 15.33
CA CYS A 77 -8.58 12.64 14.60
C CYS A 77 -8.56 12.32 13.10
N LEU A 78 -8.81 11.05 12.72
CA LEU A 78 -8.92 10.65 11.31
C LEU A 78 -10.18 11.22 10.66
N SER A 79 -11.33 11.19 11.35
CA SER A 79 -12.58 11.76 10.84
C SER A 79 -12.52 13.28 10.62
N PHE A 80 -11.68 14.00 11.38
CA PHE A 80 -11.41 15.42 11.13
C PHE A 80 -10.84 15.64 9.72
N GLY A 81 -9.81 14.88 9.32
CA GLY A 81 -9.26 14.99 7.97
C GLY A 81 -10.28 14.66 6.88
N VAL A 82 -11.11 13.63 7.12
CA VAL A 82 -12.23 13.31 6.22
C VAL A 82 -13.22 14.47 6.14
N SER A 83 -13.50 15.15 7.25
CA SER A 83 -14.37 16.34 7.26
C SER A 83 -13.78 17.50 6.45
N VAL A 84 -12.48 17.77 6.57
CA VAL A 84 -11.80 18.81 5.77
C VAL A 84 -11.81 18.45 4.28
N ALA A 85 -11.55 17.18 3.94
CA ALA A 85 -11.64 16.71 2.55
C ALA A 85 -13.06 16.85 1.97
N LEU A 86 -14.09 16.50 2.77
CA LEU A 86 -15.50 16.67 2.40
C LEU A 86 -15.86 18.15 2.15
N LEU A 87 -15.34 19.08 2.94
CA LEU A 87 -15.55 20.51 2.70
C LEU A 87 -14.94 20.95 1.37
N GLY A 88 -13.73 20.44 1.04
CA GLY A 88 -13.15 20.62 -0.30
C GLY A 88 -14.08 20.13 -1.42
N GLN A 89 -14.68 18.95 -1.24
CA GLN A 89 -15.65 18.39 -2.17
C GLN A 89 -16.94 19.24 -2.27
N ILE A 90 -17.51 19.66 -1.14
CA ILE A 90 -18.75 20.44 -1.10
C ILE A 90 -18.60 21.80 -1.78
N TYR A 91 -17.45 22.44 -1.62
CA TYR A 91 -17.17 23.77 -2.14
C TYR A 91 -16.35 23.75 -3.43
N ASN A 92 -16.16 22.60 -4.06
CA ASN A 92 -15.38 22.45 -5.30
C ASN A 92 -14.05 23.20 -5.23
N SER A 93 -13.31 23.03 -4.15
CA SER A 93 -12.07 23.76 -3.92
C SER A 93 -10.93 22.79 -3.61
N HIS A 94 -9.80 23.01 -4.29
CA HIS A 94 -8.51 22.39 -3.98
C HIS A 94 -8.54 20.86 -3.82
N ALA A 95 -9.00 20.10 -4.84
CA ALA A 95 -8.81 18.67 -4.87
C ALA A 95 -7.31 18.33 -4.76
N ASP A 96 -7.00 17.30 -3.94
CA ASP A 96 -5.65 16.76 -3.75
C ASP A 96 -4.57 17.81 -3.37
N SER A 97 -4.97 18.89 -2.69
CA SER A 97 -4.04 19.92 -2.22
C SER A 97 -3.21 19.46 -1.02
N TYR A 98 -1.89 19.75 -1.04
CA TYR A 98 -1.02 19.54 0.12
C TYR A 98 -1.55 20.23 1.39
N MET A 99 -2.29 21.33 1.26
CA MET A 99 -2.86 22.09 2.38
C MET A 99 -3.87 21.27 3.18
N LEU A 100 -4.61 20.35 2.55
CA LEU A 100 -5.47 19.37 3.24
C LEU A 100 -4.67 18.59 4.30
N PHE A 101 -3.53 18.04 3.89
CA PHE A 101 -2.68 17.25 4.77
C PHE A 101 -1.99 18.09 5.83
N VAL A 102 -1.62 19.34 5.51
CA VAL A 102 -1.05 20.30 6.50
C VAL A 102 -2.08 20.63 7.58
N VAL A 103 -3.31 20.96 7.20
CA VAL A 103 -4.39 21.26 8.16
C VAL A 103 -4.69 20.07 9.05
N TRP A 104 -4.70 18.86 8.48
CA TRP A 104 -4.90 17.62 9.22
C TRP A 104 -3.71 17.26 10.13
N LEU A 105 -2.49 17.57 9.70
CA LEU A 105 -1.26 17.31 10.46
C LEU A 105 -1.22 18.09 11.79
N ILE A 106 -1.71 19.33 11.85
CA ILE A 106 -1.66 20.17 13.03
C ILE A 106 -2.29 19.49 14.28
N PRO A 107 -3.58 19.09 14.29
CA PRO A 107 -4.15 18.41 15.43
C PRO A 107 -3.54 17.02 15.67
N SER A 108 -3.12 16.31 14.63
CA SER A 108 -2.44 15.02 14.77
C SER A 108 -1.11 15.15 15.53
N LEU A 109 -0.30 16.16 15.22
CA LEU A 109 0.93 16.48 15.95
C LEU A 109 0.64 16.85 17.40
N LEU A 110 -0.37 17.70 17.66
CA LEU A 110 -0.76 18.06 19.01
C LEU A 110 -1.16 16.83 19.83
N PHE A 111 -1.98 15.93 19.26
CA PHE A 111 -2.30 14.64 19.89
C PHE A 111 -1.05 13.79 20.13
N SER A 112 -0.11 13.73 19.18
CA SER A 112 1.14 12.99 19.33
C SER A 112 1.94 13.45 20.54
N PHE A 113 2.16 14.76 20.68
CA PHE A 113 2.91 15.34 21.79
C PHE A 113 2.18 15.21 23.13
N LEU A 114 0.87 15.47 23.14
CA LEU A 114 0.08 15.43 24.35
C LEU A 114 -0.13 14.01 24.87
N THR A 115 -0.44 13.06 23.98
CA THR A 115 -0.79 11.68 24.37
C THR A 115 0.40 10.76 24.49
N ARG A 116 1.45 10.98 23.71
CA ARG A 116 2.58 10.07 23.51
C ARG A 116 2.15 8.67 23.09
N TYR A 117 1.01 8.57 22.38
CA TYR A 117 0.46 7.32 21.90
C TYR A 117 1.00 7.02 20.50
N GLN A 118 1.59 5.84 20.32
CA GLN A 118 2.32 5.49 19.10
C GLN A 118 1.53 5.66 17.78
N PRO A 119 0.25 5.30 17.69
CA PRO A 119 -0.53 5.50 16.47
C PRO A 119 -0.63 6.97 16.02
N PHE A 120 -0.70 7.94 16.95
CA PHE A 120 -0.69 9.36 16.56
C PHE A 120 0.64 9.78 15.91
N TYR A 121 1.77 9.27 16.42
CA TYR A 121 3.07 9.52 15.78
C TYR A 121 3.11 8.96 14.36
N VAL A 122 2.58 7.74 14.14
CA VAL A 122 2.52 7.14 12.80
C VAL A 122 1.68 7.98 11.85
N ILE A 123 0.47 8.40 12.27
CA ILE A 123 -0.41 9.22 11.43
C ILE A 123 0.24 10.58 11.14
N SER A 124 0.82 11.24 12.15
CA SER A 124 1.52 12.51 11.93
C SER A 124 2.70 12.37 10.95
N PHE A 125 3.43 11.25 11.03
CA PHE A 125 4.51 10.94 10.10
C PHE A 125 3.99 10.78 8.66
N VAL A 126 2.94 9.98 8.49
CA VAL A 126 2.31 9.75 7.17
C VAL A 126 1.76 11.07 6.61
N LEU A 127 1.03 11.85 7.42
CA LEU A 127 0.46 13.14 6.97
C LEU A 127 1.54 14.15 6.59
N ALA A 128 2.66 14.20 7.32
CA ALA A 128 3.78 15.07 6.96
C ALA A 128 4.40 14.70 5.62
N HIS A 129 4.57 13.40 5.35
CA HIS A 129 5.10 12.93 4.06
C HIS A 129 4.11 13.09 2.92
N LEU A 130 2.80 12.89 3.16
CA LEU A 130 1.76 13.18 2.16
C LEU A 130 1.71 14.67 1.84
N ALA A 131 1.75 15.55 2.87
CA ALA A 131 1.81 16.99 2.65
C ALA A 131 3.04 17.39 1.83
N LEU A 132 4.20 16.80 2.15
CA LEU A 132 5.43 17.03 1.40
C LEU A 132 5.33 16.52 -0.03
N TRP A 133 4.81 15.31 -0.23
CA TRP A 133 4.65 14.72 -1.57
C TRP A 133 3.76 15.58 -2.45
N PHE A 134 2.55 15.93 -2.01
CA PHE A 134 1.63 16.78 -2.78
C PHE A 134 2.13 18.22 -2.96
N PHE A 135 3.01 18.69 -2.09
CA PHE A 135 3.71 19.97 -2.29
C PHE A 135 4.77 19.87 -3.39
N LEU A 136 5.50 18.76 -3.45
CA LEU A 136 6.58 18.54 -4.40
C LEU A 136 6.08 18.15 -5.79
N ASP A 137 5.02 17.35 -5.85
CA ASP A 137 4.40 16.84 -7.09
C ASP A 137 2.87 17.02 -7.02
N PRO A 138 2.36 18.24 -7.32
CA PRO A 138 0.94 18.50 -7.34
C PRO A 138 0.24 17.66 -8.40
N SER A 139 -0.87 17.00 -8.06
CA SER A 139 -1.60 16.10 -8.96
C SER A 139 -2.27 16.81 -10.13
N VAL A 140 -2.57 18.10 -9.99
CA VAL A 140 -3.31 18.90 -10.97
C VAL A 140 -2.45 19.27 -12.17
N VAL A 141 -1.15 19.49 -11.98
CA VAL A 141 -0.23 19.83 -13.10
C VAL A 141 1.12 19.18 -12.87
N HIS A 142 1.46 18.23 -13.74
CA HIS A 142 2.81 17.67 -13.77
C HIS A 142 3.80 18.70 -14.28
N VAL A 143 4.55 19.29 -13.37
CA VAL A 143 5.66 20.18 -13.71
C VAL A 143 6.86 19.30 -14.05
N ALA A 144 7.28 19.33 -15.31
CA ALA A 144 8.54 18.72 -15.71
C ALA A 144 9.69 19.39 -14.93
N ARG A 145 10.28 18.66 -14.00
CA ARG A 145 11.38 19.14 -13.18
C ARG A 145 12.67 18.48 -13.63
N GLU A 146 13.77 19.23 -13.57
CA GLU A 146 15.10 18.71 -13.87
C GLU A 146 15.51 17.61 -12.89
N ASP A 147 16.31 16.66 -13.36
CA ASP A 147 16.80 15.54 -12.56
C ASP A 147 17.60 16.02 -11.33
N ALA A 148 18.35 17.11 -11.46
CA ALA A 148 19.06 17.74 -10.35
C ALA A 148 18.11 18.16 -9.21
N TRP A 149 16.89 18.61 -9.53
CA TRP A 149 15.88 18.96 -8.54
C TRP A 149 15.38 17.71 -7.77
N TRP A 150 15.10 16.62 -8.48
CA TRP A 150 14.70 15.34 -7.85
C TRP A 150 15.81 14.77 -6.98
N PHE A 151 17.06 14.84 -7.47
CA PHE A 151 18.23 14.41 -6.68
C PHE A 151 18.33 15.17 -5.37
N MET A 152 18.28 16.50 -5.40
CA MET A 152 18.32 17.33 -4.20
C MET A 152 17.14 17.06 -3.26
N THR A 153 15.95 16.89 -3.81
CA THR A 153 14.74 16.58 -3.05
C THR A 153 14.87 15.29 -2.26
N PHE A 154 15.31 14.20 -2.87
CA PHE A 154 15.56 12.93 -2.17
C PHE A 154 16.60 13.07 -1.07
N TRP A 155 17.64 13.86 -1.28
CA TRP A 155 18.65 14.12 -0.24
C TRP A 155 18.09 14.95 0.92
N ILE A 156 17.26 15.95 0.67
CA ILE A 156 16.60 16.74 1.72
C ILE A 156 15.65 15.85 2.53
N ILE A 157 14.80 15.05 1.88
CA ILE A 157 13.92 14.09 2.56
C ILE A 157 14.75 13.12 3.39
N GLY A 158 15.79 12.54 2.80
CA GLY A 158 16.69 11.63 3.50
C GLY A 158 17.32 12.26 4.74
N LEU A 159 17.81 13.50 4.64
CA LEU A 159 18.40 14.21 5.78
C LEU A 159 17.37 14.48 6.89
N LEU A 160 16.18 14.94 6.55
CA LEU A 160 15.10 15.17 7.51
C LEU A 160 14.70 13.89 8.23
N ASP A 161 14.57 12.79 7.52
CA ASP A 161 14.25 11.49 8.11
C ASP A 161 15.41 10.91 8.92
N PHE A 162 16.65 11.16 8.52
CA PHE A 162 17.81 10.80 9.35
C PHE A 162 17.81 11.58 10.68
N ILE A 163 17.46 12.86 10.67
CA ILE A 163 17.33 13.66 11.90
C ILE A 163 16.20 13.10 12.78
N LEU A 164 15.04 12.79 12.22
CA LEU A 164 13.93 12.17 12.95
C LEU A 164 14.33 10.81 13.53
N PHE A 165 14.98 9.97 12.74
CA PHE A 165 15.55 8.70 13.18
C PHE A 165 16.51 8.89 14.35
N TRP A 166 17.45 9.84 14.26
CA TRP A 166 18.43 10.14 15.30
C TRP A 166 17.76 10.61 16.60
N LEU A 167 16.77 11.51 16.50
CA LEU A 167 15.99 11.96 17.65
C LEU A 167 15.22 10.82 18.32
N ALA A 168 14.67 9.89 17.53
CA ALA A 168 13.96 8.72 18.05
C ALA A 168 14.93 7.68 18.63
N TYR A 169 16.07 7.46 17.99
CA TYR A 169 17.11 6.55 18.48
C TYR A 169 17.71 7.01 19.81
N THR A 170 18.02 8.30 19.94
CA THR A 170 18.54 8.91 21.17
C THR A 170 17.47 9.11 22.26
N GLN A 171 16.26 8.59 22.05
CA GLN A 171 15.12 8.67 22.96
C GLN A 171 14.64 10.12 23.27
N ARG A 172 15.12 11.13 22.55
CA ARG A 172 14.57 12.49 22.62
C ARG A 172 13.13 12.52 22.11
N LEU A 173 12.86 11.80 21.03
CA LEU A 173 11.51 11.48 20.56
C LEU A 173 11.17 10.04 20.97
N ARG A 174 10.27 9.88 21.94
CA ARG A 174 9.95 8.56 22.52
C ARG A 174 8.97 7.76 21.65
N SER A 175 9.35 7.47 20.39
CA SER A 175 8.55 6.68 19.48
C SER A 175 9.41 5.64 18.74
N ARG A 176 9.15 4.35 19.02
CA ARG A 176 9.76 3.25 18.27
C ARG A 176 9.26 3.20 16.82
N ALA A 177 7.97 3.54 16.60
CA ALA A 177 7.40 3.55 15.26
C ALA A 177 8.13 4.57 14.36
N ILE A 178 8.32 5.82 14.84
CA ILE A 178 9.09 6.83 14.10
C ILE A 178 10.53 6.38 13.85
N GLN A 179 11.17 5.75 14.82
CA GLN A 179 12.54 5.25 14.64
C GLN A 179 12.67 4.32 13.41
N TYR A 180 11.73 3.39 13.23
CA TYR A 180 11.80 2.45 12.11
C TYR A 180 11.26 3.05 10.81
N LEU A 181 10.19 3.84 10.86
CA LEU A 181 9.61 4.47 9.68
C LEU A 181 10.56 5.50 9.07
N SER A 182 11.10 6.41 9.88
CA SER A 182 12.06 7.41 9.39
C SER A 182 13.35 6.77 8.86
N PHE A 183 13.82 5.69 9.49
CA PHE A 183 14.95 4.93 8.94
C PHE A 183 14.63 4.29 7.58
N ALA A 184 13.42 3.74 7.43
CA ALA A 184 13.00 3.13 6.16
C ALA A 184 12.89 4.18 5.04
N VAL A 185 12.24 5.34 5.33
CA VAL A 185 12.12 6.43 4.35
C VAL A 185 13.49 7.03 4.02
N PHE A 186 14.37 7.22 5.02
CA PHE A 186 15.74 7.63 4.81
C PHE A 186 16.50 6.71 3.85
N CYS A 187 16.44 5.38 4.08
CA CYS A 187 17.07 4.41 3.19
C CYS A 187 16.46 4.42 1.78
N LEU A 188 15.15 4.55 1.68
CA LEU A 188 14.42 4.62 0.41
C LEU A 188 14.78 5.89 -0.36
N ALA A 189 14.79 7.05 0.28
CA ALA A 189 15.16 8.32 -0.35
C ALA A 189 16.58 8.29 -0.92
N LEU A 190 17.55 7.79 -0.15
CA LEU A 190 18.91 7.61 -0.65
C LEU A 190 18.97 6.60 -1.80
N PHE A 191 18.20 5.53 -1.74
CA PHE A 191 18.13 4.53 -2.80
C PHE A 191 17.56 5.15 -4.08
N CYS A 192 16.44 5.88 -4.00
CA CYS A 192 15.85 6.57 -5.15
C CYS A 192 16.80 7.61 -5.74
N SER A 193 17.53 8.36 -4.90
CA SER A 193 18.49 9.36 -5.37
C SER A 193 19.60 8.78 -6.24
N SER A 194 19.94 7.49 -6.05
CA SER A 194 21.01 6.81 -6.80
C SER A 194 20.63 6.45 -8.24
N PHE A 195 19.33 6.54 -8.60
CA PHE A 195 18.84 6.27 -9.96
C PHE A 195 18.48 7.54 -10.73
N VAL A 196 18.73 8.71 -10.15
CA VAL A 196 18.49 9.98 -10.84
C VAL A 196 19.69 10.28 -11.76
N ASP A 197 19.43 10.46 -13.04
CA ASP A 197 20.49 10.70 -14.05
C ASP A 197 20.98 12.16 -13.99
N VAL A 198 21.88 12.40 -13.06
CA VAL A 198 22.47 13.72 -12.81
C VAL A 198 23.98 13.59 -12.58
N TYR A 199 24.78 14.34 -13.30
CA TYR A 199 26.25 14.36 -13.16
C TYR A 199 26.95 13.00 -13.38
N GLY A 200 26.43 12.16 -14.29
CA GLY A 200 27.00 10.83 -14.58
C GLY A 200 26.97 9.90 -13.35
N PRO A 201 28.05 9.15 -13.05
CA PRO A 201 28.07 8.16 -11.97
C PRO A 201 28.15 8.75 -10.54
N PHE A 202 27.95 10.07 -10.39
CA PHE A 202 28.07 10.75 -9.10
C PHE A 202 27.01 10.28 -8.08
N PRO A 203 25.71 10.13 -8.43
CA PRO A 203 24.69 9.66 -7.50
C PRO A 203 24.97 8.28 -6.94
N GLU A 204 25.41 7.33 -7.78
CA GLU A 204 25.72 5.96 -7.38
C GLU A 204 26.95 5.93 -6.46
N LEU A 205 28.01 6.67 -6.79
CA LEU A 205 29.21 6.78 -5.95
C LEU A 205 28.86 7.38 -4.58
N LEU A 206 28.04 8.43 -4.56
CA LEU A 206 27.61 9.06 -3.32
C LEU A 206 26.74 8.12 -2.46
N TYR A 207 25.87 7.35 -3.10
CA TYR A 207 25.09 6.31 -2.41
C TYR A 207 25.99 5.22 -1.81
N MET A 208 27.00 4.74 -2.53
CA MET A 208 27.95 3.74 -2.03
C MET A 208 28.77 4.29 -0.86
N LEU A 209 29.29 5.52 -0.95
CA LEU A 209 30.04 6.16 0.12
C LEU A 209 29.21 6.36 1.38
N THR A 210 27.99 6.90 1.24
CA THR A 210 27.06 7.07 2.36
C THR A 210 26.62 5.72 2.93
N GLY A 211 26.40 4.72 2.07
CA GLY A 211 26.12 3.35 2.47
C GLY A 211 27.20 2.73 3.32
N ALA A 212 28.47 2.87 2.90
CA ALA A 212 29.63 2.40 3.64
C ALA A 212 29.80 3.15 4.98
N ALA A 213 29.66 4.48 4.97
CA ALA A 213 29.75 5.30 6.18
C ALA A 213 28.70 4.91 7.21
N LEU A 214 27.45 4.72 6.79
CA LEU A 214 26.36 4.27 7.66
C LEU A 214 26.57 2.83 8.17
N PHE A 215 27.10 1.95 7.34
CA PHE A 215 27.42 0.59 7.76
C PHE A 215 28.44 0.60 8.91
N PHE A 216 29.52 1.38 8.79
CA PHE A 216 30.52 1.55 9.87
C PHE A 216 29.93 2.23 11.10
N LEU A 217 29.07 3.24 10.93
CA LEU A 217 28.37 3.91 12.02
C LEU A 217 27.54 2.90 12.84
N PHE A 218 26.75 2.06 12.16
CA PHE A 218 25.90 1.06 12.82
C PHE A 218 26.71 -0.08 13.43
N LEU A 219 27.84 -0.46 12.84
CA LEU A 219 28.71 -1.46 13.44
C LEU A 219 29.35 -0.99 14.75
N LYS A 220 29.86 0.23 14.76
CA LYS A 220 30.71 0.73 15.87
C LYS A 220 29.93 1.45 16.95
N TRP A 221 28.98 2.33 16.56
CA TRP A 221 28.33 3.27 17.50
C TRP A 221 26.86 2.97 17.76
N MET A 222 26.21 2.24 16.88
CA MET A 222 24.79 1.94 16.99
C MET A 222 24.52 0.46 16.73
N PRO A 223 24.91 -0.46 17.62
CA PRO A 223 24.86 -1.90 17.38
C PRO A 223 23.41 -2.43 17.43
N ASN A 224 22.59 -1.96 16.52
CA ASN A 224 21.24 -2.46 16.28
C ASN A 224 21.24 -3.34 15.03
N ARG A 225 21.15 -4.64 15.23
CA ARG A 225 21.24 -5.65 14.16
C ARG A 225 20.10 -5.50 13.14
N GLY A 226 18.89 -5.16 13.56
CA GLY A 226 17.78 -4.96 12.65
C GLY A 226 18.03 -3.83 11.65
N LEU A 227 18.58 -2.71 12.11
CA LEU A 227 18.94 -1.57 11.27
C LEU A 227 20.11 -1.91 10.33
N LEU A 228 21.10 -2.66 10.84
CA LEU A 228 22.24 -3.11 10.04
C LEU A 228 21.78 -4.05 8.91
N VAL A 229 20.90 -5.02 9.22
CA VAL A 229 20.35 -5.95 8.22
C VAL A 229 19.53 -5.19 7.17
N ALA A 230 18.65 -4.26 7.59
CA ALA A 230 17.85 -3.46 6.66
C ALA A 230 18.75 -2.63 5.73
N LYS A 231 19.77 -1.93 6.26
CA LYS A 231 20.70 -1.15 5.44
C LYS A 231 21.53 -2.04 4.48
N SER A 232 21.97 -3.21 4.95
CA SER A 232 22.68 -4.17 4.09
C SER A 232 21.80 -4.70 2.97
N ALA A 233 20.50 -4.90 3.22
CA ALA A 233 19.55 -5.31 2.20
C ALA A 233 19.37 -4.23 1.11
N PHE A 234 19.23 -2.95 1.48
CA PHE A 234 19.18 -1.85 0.52
C PHE A 234 20.48 -1.72 -0.30
N LEU A 235 21.64 -1.90 0.34
CA LEU A 235 22.92 -1.87 -0.36
C LEU A 235 23.05 -3.05 -1.33
N ALA A 236 22.64 -4.24 -0.92
CA ALA A 236 22.66 -5.41 -1.78
C ALA A 236 21.71 -5.25 -2.98
N LEU A 237 20.52 -4.71 -2.75
CA LEU A 237 19.53 -4.42 -3.81
C LEU A 237 20.10 -3.41 -4.81
N PHE A 238 20.77 -2.36 -4.34
CA PHE A 238 21.42 -1.38 -5.19
C PHE A 238 22.52 -2.00 -6.06
N VAL A 239 23.42 -2.79 -5.45
CA VAL A 239 24.50 -3.47 -6.19
C VAL A 239 23.93 -4.41 -7.25
N ILE A 240 22.88 -5.16 -6.92
CA ILE A 240 22.20 -6.06 -7.86
C ILE A 240 21.56 -5.26 -9.01
N ALA A 241 20.78 -4.21 -8.70
CA ALA A 241 20.09 -3.40 -9.70
C ALA A 241 21.10 -2.75 -10.67
N ASN A 242 22.14 -2.09 -10.14
CA ASN A 242 23.17 -1.48 -10.98
C ASN A 242 23.97 -2.51 -11.77
N PHE A 243 24.28 -3.67 -11.17
CA PHE A 243 24.95 -4.73 -11.90
C PHE A 243 24.14 -5.15 -13.14
N PHE A 244 22.85 -5.42 -12.98
CA PHE A 244 21.99 -5.80 -14.11
C PHE A 244 21.81 -4.68 -15.12
N TRP A 245 21.71 -3.44 -14.67
CA TRP A 245 21.65 -2.28 -15.53
C TRP A 245 22.91 -2.15 -16.41
N TYR A 246 24.09 -2.12 -15.79
CA TYR A 246 25.36 -2.02 -16.52
C TYR A 246 25.62 -3.21 -17.44
N MET A 247 25.23 -4.41 -17.01
CA MET A 247 25.37 -5.61 -17.84
C MET A 247 24.46 -5.57 -19.05
N ALA A 248 23.21 -5.13 -18.91
CA ALA A 248 22.28 -5.01 -20.02
C ALA A 248 22.72 -3.95 -21.03
N GLU A 249 23.23 -2.82 -20.55
CA GLU A 249 23.61 -1.67 -21.39
C GLU A 249 24.96 -1.88 -22.13
N TYR A 250 25.98 -2.35 -21.41
CA TYR A 250 27.36 -2.34 -21.92
C TYR A 250 27.96 -3.70 -22.22
N TYR A 251 27.43 -4.79 -21.67
CA TYR A 251 28.05 -6.14 -21.76
C TYR A 251 27.03 -7.24 -22.04
N SER A 252 26.18 -7.06 -23.07
CA SER A 252 25.11 -8.01 -23.39
C SER A 252 25.63 -9.45 -23.63
N GLU A 253 26.81 -9.63 -24.23
CA GLU A 253 27.44 -10.94 -24.48
C GLU A 253 27.90 -11.62 -23.19
N GLY A 254 28.39 -10.85 -22.20
CA GLY A 254 28.85 -11.36 -20.91
C GLY A 254 27.75 -11.44 -19.85
N PHE A 255 26.55 -10.95 -20.13
CA PHE A 255 25.46 -10.80 -19.18
C PHE A 255 25.14 -12.07 -18.39
N PHE A 256 24.99 -13.19 -19.07
CA PHE A 256 24.61 -14.44 -18.42
C PHE A 256 25.72 -15.05 -17.57
N ALA A 257 26.98 -14.98 -18.03
CA ALA A 257 28.12 -15.50 -17.26
C ALA A 257 28.37 -14.70 -15.98
N LEU A 258 28.30 -13.36 -16.08
CA LEU A 258 28.48 -12.46 -14.93
C LEU A 258 27.30 -12.53 -13.95
N SER A 259 26.08 -12.68 -14.44
CA SER A 259 24.89 -12.89 -13.60
C SER A 259 24.99 -14.18 -12.78
N LEU A 260 25.59 -15.25 -13.33
CA LEU A 260 25.82 -16.49 -12.59
C LEU A 260 26.83 -16.27 -11.44
N LEU A 261 27.87 -15.47 -11.68
CA LEU A 261 28.84 -15.10 -10.64
C LEU A 261 28.16 -14.30 -9.51
N VAL A 262 27.26 -13.35 -9.84
CA VAL A 262 26.47 -12.60 -8.86
C VAL A 262 25.57 -13.52 -8.05
N ALA A 263 24.88 -14.48 -8.68
CA ALA A 263 24.09 -15.48 -7.96
C ALA A 263 24.96 -16.26 -6.94
N GLY A 264 26.18 -16.67 -7.33
CA GLY A 264 27.14 -17.32 -6.44
C GLY A 264 27.56 -16.44 -5.26
N LEU A 265 27.85 -15.16 -5.52
CA LEU A 265 28.21 -14.19 -4.48
C LEU A 265 27.06 -13.91 -3.51
N LEU A 266 25.82 -13.86 -4.00
CA LEU A 266 24.62 -13.72 -3.15
C LEU A 266 24.47 -14.90 -2.20
N VAL A 267 24.60 -16.13 -2.71
CA VAL A 267 24.55 -17.34 -1.88
C VAL A 267 25.67 -17.35 -0.83
N TRP A 268 26.90 -17.05 -1.26
CA TRP A 268 28.03 -16.97 -0.35
C TRP A 268 27.84 -15.91 0.73
N GLY A 269 27.42 -14.70 0.34
CA GLY A 269 27.12 -13.61 1.27
C GLY A 269 26.02 -13.96 2.26
N ALA A 270 24.94 -14.63 1.81
CA ALA A 270 23.87 -15.12 2.67
C ALA A 270 24.38 -16.14 3.68
N VAL A 271 25.23 -17.10 3.26
CA VAL A 271 25.83 -18.09 4.17
C VAL A 271 26.66 -17.42 5.25
N VAL A 272 27.50 -16.44 4.87
CA VAL A 272 28.33 -15.68 5.80
C VAL A 272 27.46 -14.87 6.77
N ALA A 273 26.48 -14.14 6.26
CA ALA A 273 25.54 -13.34 7.06
C ALA A 273 24.77 -14.19 8.07
N ILE A 274 24.24 -15.35 7.65
CA ILE A 274 23.50 -16.28 8.53
C ILE A 274 24.42 -16.85 9.61
N LYS A 275 25.65 -17.24 9.27
CA LYS A 275 26.64 -17.72 10.25
C LYS A 275 26.95 -16.64 11.27
N TRP A 276 27.19 -15.41 10.82
CA TRP A 276 27.47 -14.27 11.70
C TRP A 276 26.28 -13.93 12.61
N LEU A 277 25.05 -13.93 12.08
CA LEU A 277 23.84 -13.72 12.86
C LEU A 277 23.66 -14.81 13.94
N LYS A 278 23.91 -16.08 13.62
CA LYS A 278 23.79 -17.20 14.56
C LYS A 278 24.87 -17.20 15.66
N SER A 279 26.07 -16.76 15.36
CA SER A 279 27.21 -16.80 16.32
C SER A 279 27.05 -15.82 17.49
N SER A 280 26.17 -14.86 17.37
CA SER A 280 26.12 -13.66 18.23
C SER A 280 24.97 -13.62 19.24
N ASN A 281 24.04 -14.62 19.35
CA ASN A 281 22.89 -14.45 20.22
C ASN A 281 22.44 -15.68 21.02
N ARG A 282 22.25 -15.47 22.34
CA ARG A 282 21.67 -16.45 23.29
C ARG A 282 20.15 -16.25 23.52
N HIS A 283 19.55 -15.09 23.16
CA HIS A 283 18.13 -14.80 23.34
C HIS A 283 17.53 -14.18 22.06
N GLU A 284 17.08 -15.01 21.14
CA GLU A 284 16.44 -14.58 19.92
C GLU A 284 14.93 -14.39 20.12
N SER A 285 14.41 -13.19 19.78
CA SER A 285 12.96 -13.00 19.73
C SER A 285 12.36 -13.81 18.56
N MET A 286 11.10 -14.24 18.68
CA MET A 286 10.36 -14.93 17.63
C MET A 286 10.36 -14.16 16.30
N TRP A 287 10.23 -12.84 16.36
CA TRP A 287 10.28 -11.95 15.20
C TRP A 287 11.64 -11.94 14.52
N PHE A 288 12.73 -11.98 15.28
CA PHE A 288 14.08 -12.01 14.70
C PHE A 288 14.32 -13.30 13.91
N ARG A 289 13.89 -14.45 14.45
CA ARG A 289 13.94 -15.74 13.73
C ARG A 289 13.11 -15.71 12.46
N PHE A 290 11.90 -15.17 12.52
CA PHE A 290 11.04 -15.01 11.33
C PHE A 290 11.72 -14.17 10.25
N PHE A 291 12.28 -13.01 10.59
CA PHE A 291 12.98 -12.16 9.61
C PHE A 291 14.24 -12.83 9.05
N GLN A 292 14.98 -13.57 9.86
CA GLN A 292 16.14 -14.33 9.42
C GLN A 292 15.76 -15.43 8.42
N GLU A 293 14.70 -16.18 8.71
CA GLU A 293 14.20 -17.23 7.82
C GLU A 293 13.62 -16.61 6.53
N ALA A 294 12.86 -15.54 6.63
CA ALA A 294 12.34 -14.82 5.47
C ALA A 294 13.47 -14.27 4.58
N PHE A 295 14.51 -13.70 5.18
CA PHE A 295 15.68 -13.22 4.44
C PHE A 295 16.43 -14.36 3.73
N MET A 296 16.60 -15.50 4.41
CA MET A 296 17.22 -16.67 3.79
C MET A 296 16.40 -17.17 2.59
N VAL A 297 15.08 -17.28 2.74
CA VAL A 297 14.18 -17.68 1.66
C VAL A 297 14.25 -16.70 0.50
N LEU A 298 14.19 -15.39 0.78
CA LEU A 298 14.28 -14.35 -0.25
C LEU A 298 15.58 -14.46 -1.05
N VAL A 299 16.74 -14.51 -0.38
CA VAL A 299 18.04 -14.57 -1.06
C VAL A 299 18.22 -15.86 -1.84
N THR A 300 17.80 -17.00 -1.29
CA THR A 300 17.86 -18.28 -2.02
C THR A 300 16.95 -18.29 -3.25
N THR A 301 15.77 -17.69 -3.16
CA THR A 301 14.85 -17.57 -4.29
C THR A 301 15.42 -16.67 -5.39
N VAL A 302 15.88 -15.47 -5.03
CA VAL A 302 16.47 -14.52 -5.97
C VAL A 302 17.73 -15.11 -6.64
N ALA A 303 18.63 -15.68 -5.87
CA ALA A 303 19.85 -16.30 -6.41
C ALA A 303 19.54 -17.48 -7.33
N SER A 304 18.54 -18.31 -6.98
CA SER A 304 18.12 -19.44 -7.81
C SER A 304 17.50 -18.98 -9.14
N LEU A 305 16.70 -17.92 -9.09
CA LEU A 305 16.07 -17.34 -10.27
C LEU A 305 17.10 -16.74 -11.20
N ILE A 306 18.04 -15.94 -10.67
CA ILE A 306 19.16 -15.38 -11.44
C ILE A 306 19.99 -16.49 -12.05
N ALA A 307 20.38 -17.51 -11.29
CA ALA A 307 21.18 -18.61 -11.79
C ALA A 307 20.47 -19.41 -12.86
N SER A 308 19.17 -19.71 -12.69
CA SER A 308 18.37 -20.44 -13.67
C SER A 308 18.26 -19.68 -15.00
N VAL A 309 17.91 -18.40 -14.95
CA VAL A 309 17.82 -17.54 -16.14
C VAL A 309 19.19 -17.41 -16.81
N SER A 310 20.26 -17.23 -16.03
CA SER A 310 21.62 -17.07 -16.55
C SER A 310 22.12 -18.32 -17.25
N ILE A 311 21.91 -19.50 -16.67
CA ILE A 311 22.32 -20.77 -17.29
C ILE A 311 21.50 -21.02 -18.57
N THR A 312 20.19 -20.87 -18.51
CA THR A 312 19.32 -21.06 -19.68
C THR A 312 19.67 -20.07 -20.79
N GLY A 313 19.83 -18.79 -20.47
CA GLY A 313 20.21 -17.75 -21.43
C GLY A 313 21.60 -17.98 -22.04
N PHE A 314 22.58 -18.39 -21.23
CA PHE A 314 23.90 -18.76 -21.74
C PHE A 314 23.82 -19.95 -22.72
N MET A 315 22.95 -20.92 -22.44
CA MET A 315 22.76 -22.05 -23.37
C MET A 315 22.16 -21.60 -24.70
N PHE A 316 21.24 -20.62 -24.72
CA PHE A 316 20.73 -20.02 -25.95
C PHE A 316 21.81 -19.28 -26.78
N LEU A 317 22.87 -18.80 -26.16
CA LEU A 317 24.03 -18.24 -26.89
C LEU A 317 24.94 -19.31 -27.47
N VAL A 318 25.02 -20.46 -26.83
CA VAL A 318 25.90 -21.57 -27.27
C VAL A 318 25.24 -22.46 -28.33
N PHE A 319 23.93 -22.74 -28.18
CA PHE A 319 23.18 -23.60 -29.06
C PHE A 319 22.25 -22.79 -29.96
N THR A 320 22.26 -23.06 -31.24
CA THR A 320 21.38 -22.41 -32.22
C THR A 320 19.97 -23.01 -32.25
N ASP A 321 19.82 -24.25 -31.78
CA ASP A 321 18.53 -24.94 -31.70
C ASP A 321 17.91 -24.75 -30.31
N SER A 322 16.77 -24.08 -30.26
CA SER A 322 16.02 -23.84 -29.03
C SER A 322 15.56 -25.12 -28.33
N THR A 323 15.22 -26.14 -29.10
CA THR A 323 14.78 -27.43 -28.58
C THR A 323 15.93 -28.18 -27.89
N ALA A 324 17.14 -28.13 -28.46
CA ALA A 324 18.34 -28.70 -27.85
C ALA A 324 18.69 -27.98 -26.51
N VAL A 325 18.51 -26.67 -26.46
CA VAL A 325 18.69 -25.90 -25.19
C VAL A 325 17.73 -26.38 -24.13
N LEU A 326 16.45 -26.56 -24.44
CA LEU A 326 15.45 -27.01 -23.47
C LEU A 326 15.74 -28.44 -22.97
N TYR A 327 16.15 -29.37 -23.83
CA TYR A 327 16.57 -30.72 -23.39
C TYR A 327 17.82 -30.67 -22.50
N PHE A 328 18.78 -29.82 -22.83
CA PHE A 328 20.00 -29.68 -22.02
C PHE A 328 19.72 -29.04 -20.66
N THR A 329 18.89 -27.97 -20.62
CA THR A 329 18.46 -27.36 -19.37
C THR A 329 17.62 -28.31 -18.51
N PHE A 330 16.81 -29.17 -19.13
CA PHE A 330 16.12 -30.23 -18.42
C PHE A 330 17.11 -31.24 -17.79
N PHE A 331 18.11 -31.66 -18.53
CA PHE A 331 19.16 -32.54 -18.00
C PHE A 331 19.88 -31.91 -16.82
N LEU A 332 20.32 -30.64 -16.95
CA LEU A 332 20.95 -29.89 -15.85
C LEU A 332 20.03 -29.74 -14.64
N SER A 333 18.73 -29.57 -14.86
CA SER A 333 17.78 -29.50 -13.77
C SER A 333 17.74 -30.78 -12.93
N VAL A 334 17.73 -31.94 -13.60
CA VAL A 334 17.78 -33.25 -12.93
C VAL A 334 19.03 -33.38 -12.07
N VAL A 335 20.19 -32.96 -12.60
CA VAL A 335 21.44 -32.92 -11.81
C VAL A 335 21.33 -31.93 -10.64
N GLY A 336 20.71 -30.76 -10.89
CA GLY A 336 20.51 -29.70 -9.88
C GLY A 336 19.66 -30.13 -8.69
N PHE A 337 18.63 -30.95 -8.86
CA PHE A 337 17.83 -31.43 -7.74
C PHE A 337 18.23 -32.82 -7.20
N LEU A 338 18.88 -33.69 -7.99
CA LEU A 338 19.45 -34.92 -7.48
C LEU A 338 20.73 -34.71 -6.66
N GLY A 339 21.59 -33.77 -7.10
CA GLY A 339 22.83 -33.44 -6.38
C GLY A 339 22.63 -33.14 -4.89
N PRO A 340 21.74 -32.24 -4.50
CA PRO A 340 21.40 -31.97 -3.10
C PRO A 340 20.81 -33.15 -2.32
N VAL A 341 20.21 -34.13 -3.01
CA VAL A 341 19.71 -35.36 -2.38
C VAL A 341 20.89 -36.29 -2.05
N VAL A 342 21.79 -36.50 -3.02
CA VAL A 342 22.95 -37.39 -2.87
C VAL A 342 23.96 -36.82 -1.86
N LEU A 343 24.26 -35.53 -1.96
CA LEU A 343 25.25 -34.84 -1.11
C LEU A 343 24.64 -34.19 0.13
N TYR A 344 23.50 -34.63 0.58
CA TYR A 344 22.70 -34.00 1.63
C TYR A 344 23.48 -33.67 2.91
N LYS A 345 24.28 -34.60 3.41
CA LYS A 345 25.01 -34.44 4.70
C LYS A 345 26.18 -33.48 4.60
N GLY A 346 26.81 -33.34 3.45
CA GLY A 346 28.01 -32.49 3.26
C GLY A 346 27.68 -31.05 2.84
N MET A 347 26.44 -30.74 2.51
CA MET A 347 26.06 -29.47 1.89
C MET A 347 25.39 -28.52 2.87
N ASN A 348 25.78 -27.24 2.83
CA ASN A 348 25.12 -26.18 3.60
C ASN A 348 23.64 -26.03 3.20
N ALA A 349 22.76 -25.77 4.15
CA ALA A 349 21.33 -25.66 3.92
C ALA A 349 20.98 -24.60 2.85
N THR A 350 21.63 -23.42 2.90
CA THR A 350 21.42 -22.36 1.91
C THR A 350 21.76 -22.82 0.50
N VAL A 351 22.94 -23.41 0.31
CA VAL A 351 23.39 -23.95 -1.00
C VAL A 351 22.46 -25.04 -1.49
N ARG A 352 22.07 -25.95 -0.61
CA ARG A 352 21.15 -27.05 -0.92
C ARG A 352 19.80 -26.55 -1.43
N TYR A 353 19.18 -25.58 -0.73
CA TYR A 353 17.90 -25.03 -1.16
C TYR A 353 18.02 -24.19 -2.44
N THR A 354 19.11 -23.47 -2.63
CA THR A 354 19.38 -22.76 -3.89
C THR A 354 19.44 -23.72 -5.07
N LEU A 355 20.20 -24.80 -4.95
CA LEU A 355 20.33 -25.81 -6.03
C LEU A 355 19.03 -26.55 -6.28
N LEU A 356 18.29 -26.93 -5.23
CA LEU A 356 16.97 -27.53 -5.38
C LEU A 356 16.00 -26.60 -6.11
N MET A 357 15.95 -25.34 -5.70
CA MET A 357 15.05 -24.35 -6.31
C MET A 357 15.44 -24.07 -7.76
N MET A 358 16.74 -23.91 -8.04
CA MET A 358 17.26 -23.75 -9.39
C MET A 358 16.90 -24.95 -10.27
N GLY A 359 17.15 -26.18 -9.79
CA GLY A 359 16.79 -27.40 -10.51
C GLY A 359 15.31 -27.47 -10.80
N TYR A 360 14.44 -27.14 -9.84
CA TYR A 360 13.00 -27.14 -10.08
C TYR A 360 12.55 -26.03 -11.02
N LEU A 361 13.10 -24.82 -10.95
CA LEU A 361 12.77 -23.73 -11.88
C LEU A 361 13.15 -24.10 -13.32
N MET A 362 14.37 -24.61 -13.53
CA MET A 362 14.85 -25.01 -14.84
C MET A 362 14.07 -26.22 -15.38
N GLY A 363 13.80 -27.21 -14.53
CA GLY A 363 13.08 -28.42 -14.94
C GLY A 363 11.61 -28.16 -15.25
N ALA A 364 10.93 -27.35 -14.42
CA ALA A 364 9.56 -26.97 -14.67
C ALA A 364 9.42 -26.14 -15.95
N SER A 365 10.27 -25.11 -16.14
CA SER A 365 10.23 -24.30 -17.36
C SER A 365 10.53 -25.14 -18.60
N SER A 366 11.58 -25.96 -18.58
CA SER A 366 11.93 -26.82 -19.72
C SER A 366 10.84 -27.84 -20.02
N SER A 367 10.20 -28.43 -19.02
CA SER A 367 9.13 -29.42 -19.23
C SER A 367 7.87 -28.79 -19.84
N ILE A 368 7.50 -27.59 -19.40
CA ILE A 368 6.34 -26.86 -19.91
C ILE A 368 6.55 -26.43 -21.38
N PHE A 369 7.74 -25.92 -21.71
CA PHE A 369 8.00 -25.43 -23.08
C PHE A 369 8.34 -26.53 -24.12
N LEU A 370 8.61 -27.78 -23.70
CA LEU A 370 9.03 -28.85 -24.62
C LEU A 370 7.89 -29.61 -25.31
N GLU A 371 6.63 -29.35 -25.04
CA GLU A 371 5.45 -30.02 -25.69
C GLU A 371 5.63 -31.54 -25.99
N SER A 372 6.56 -32.22 -25.33
CA SER A 372 7.03 -33.58 -25.71
C SER A 372 6.66 -34.67 -24.68
N GLY A 373 5.76 -34.36 -23.71
CA GLY A 373 5.41 -35.29 -22.65
C GLY A 373 6.53 -35.55 -21.62
N ILE A 374 7.65 -34.84 -21.71
CA ILE A 374 8.80 -34.95 -20.80
C ILE A 374 8.43 -34.52 -19.36
N TRP A 375 7.36 -33.74 -19.22
CA TRP A 375 6.78 -33.36 -17.93
C TRP A 375 6.38 -34.58 -17.09
N ILE A 376 5.96 -35.69 -17.70
CA ILE A 376 5.65 -36.94 -16.99
C ILE A 376 6.91 -37.49 -16.31
N LEU A 377 8.04 -37.46 -17.04
CA LEU A 377 9.33 -37.90 -16.49
C LEU A 377 9.77 -36.96 -15.36
N PHE A 378 9.61 -35.64 -15.54
CA PHE A 378 9.91 -34.65 -14.48
C PHE A 378 9.09 -34.92 -13.21
N LEU A 379 7.77 -35.12 -13.35
CA LEU A 379 6.88 -35.40 -12.21
C LEU A 379 7.21 -36.74 -11.56
N ALA A 380 7.56 -37.76 -12.33
CA ALA A 380 7.98 -39.04 -11.79
C ALA A 380 9.26 -38.92 -10.93
N VAL A 381 10.28 -38.21 -11.46
CA VAL A 381 11.52 -37.99 -10.71
C VAL A 381 11.29 -37.08 -9.51
N ALA A 382 10.50 -36.02 -9.64
CA ALA A 382 10.14 -35.14 -8.53
C ALA A 382 9.38 -35.93 -7.44
N GLY A 383 8.48 -36.83 -7.82
CA GLY A 383 7.79 -37.74 -6.88
C GLY A 383 8.76 -38.62 -6.12
N VAL A 384 9.73 -39.26 -6.79
CA VAL A 384 10.77 -40.07 -6.15
C VAL A 384 11.61 -39.22 -5.18
N VAL A 385 12.05 -38.04 -5.63
CA VAL A 385 12.83 -37.09 -4.81
C VAL A 385 12.05 -36.67 -3.57
N TRP A 386 10.74 -36.45 -3.67
CA TRP A 386 9.89 -36.09 -2.53
C TRP A 386 9.91 -37.15 -1.41
N PHE A 387 9.92 -38.44 -1.77
CA PHE A 387 10.02 -39.53 -0.80
C PHE A 387 11.41 -39.62 -0.14
N ILE A 388 12.47 -39.40 -0.93
CA ILE A 388 13.86 -39.56 -0.47
C ILE A 388 14.35 -38.36 0.36
N LEU A 389 13.89 -37.13 0.06
CA LEU A 389 14.33 -35.91 0.74
C LEU A 389 14.05 -35.95 2.26
N PRO A 390 15.08 -35.83 3.13
CA PRO A 390 14.85 -35.83 4.59
C PRO A 390 14.23 -34.51 5.08
N SER A 391 14.43 -33.41 4.37
CA SER A 391 14.00 -32.07 4.83
C SER A 391 12.54 -31.82 4.49
N VAL A 392 11.77 -31.36 5.49
CA VAL A 392 10.37 -30.95 5.30
C VAL A 392 10.26 -29.80 4.28
N ALA A 393 11.14 -28.78 4.37
CA ALA A 393 11.13 -27.65 3.45
C ALA A 393 11.42 -28.09 1.99
N GLY A 394 12.36 -29.02 1.78
CA GLY A 394 12.60 -29.59 0.45
C GLY A 394 11.37 -30.34 -0.09
N ARG A 395 10.68 -31.12 0.74
CA ARG A 395 9.44 -31.80 0.34
C ARG A 395 8.31 -30.81 0.00
N LEU A 396 8.19 -29.72 0.76
CA LEU A 396 7.22 -28.67 0.45
C LEU A 396 7.50 -28.00 -0.89
N LEU A 397 8.76 -27.69 -1.18
CA LEU A 397 9.17 -27.12 -2.45
C LEU A 397 8.88 -28.09 -3.62
N THR A 398 9.22 -29.37 -3.44
CA THR A 398 8.93 -30.40 -4.45
C THR A 398 7.41 -30.55 -4.69
N GLN A 399 6.62 -30.58 -3.62
CA GLN A 399 5.16 -30.65 -3.71
C GLN A 399 4.57 -29.46 -4.45
N PHE A 400 5.04 -28.25 -4.16
CA PHE A 400 4.61 -27.04 -4.84
C PHE A 400 4.92 -27.10 -6.33
N THR A 401 6.16 -27.41 -6.71
CA THR A 401 6.59 -27.52 -8.12
C THR A 401 5.83 -28.61 -8.86
N PHE A 402 5.63 -29.76 -8.20
CA PHE A 402 4.84 -30.86 -8.74
C PHE A 402 3.41 -30.43 -9.09
N LEU A 403 2.75 -29.69 -8.19
CA LEU A 403 1.39 -29.20 -8.41
C LEU A 403 1.31 -28.16 -9.52
N VAL A 404 2.30 -27.27 -9.60
CA VAL A 404 2.35 -26.24 -10.64
C VAL A 404 2.51 -26.87 -12.02
N VAL A 405 3.49 -27.77 -12.19
CA VAL A 405 3.70 -28.44 -13.49
C VAL A 405 2.51 -29.32 -13.85
N LEU A 406 2.02 -30.14 -12.91
CA LEU A 406 0.86 -30.98 -13.15
C LEU A 406 -0.39 -30.15 -13.50
N GLY A 407 -0.59 -29.02 -12.84
CA GLY A 407 -1.73 -28.14 -13.09
C GLY A 407 -1.66 -27.53 -14.49
N ILE A 408 -0.52 -26.95 -14.88
CA ILE A 408 -0.34 -26.35 -16.21
C ILE A 408 -0.53 -27.39 -17.32
N GLU A 409 0.18 -28.50 -17.25
CA GLU A 409 0.14 -29.55 -18.31
C GLU A 409 -1.24 -30.20 -18.43
N LEU A 410 -1.96 -30.36 -17.33
CA LEU A 410 -3.31 -30.91 -17.39
C LEU A 410 -4.34 -29.92 -17.93
N THR A 411 -4.13 -28.59 -17.78
CA THR A 411 -5.05 -27.60 -18.35
C THR A 411 -4.97 -27.53 -19.88
N ASP A 412 -3.87 -27.97 -20.47
CA ASP A 412 -3.77 -28.12 -21.92
C ASP A 412 -4.57 -29.33 -22.47
N ILE A 413 -4.86 -30.32 -21.60
CA ILE A 413 -5.54 -31.57 -21.99
C ILE A 413 -7.02 -31.56 -21.57
N PHE A 414 -7.31 -30.96 -20.39
CA PHE A 414 -8.64 -30.96 -19.77
C PHE A 414 -9.10 -29.55 -19.45
N PRO A 415 -10.41 -29.28 -19.43
CA PRO A 415 -10.94 -28.01 -18.90
C PRO A 415 -10.43 -27.73 -17.48
N HIS A 416 -10.10 -26.47 -17.20
CA HIS A 416 -9.47 -26.04 -15.96
C HIS A 416 -10.25 -26.46 -14.69
N GLU A 417 -11.57 -26.54 -14.76
CA GLU A 417 -12.41 -26.96 -13.61
C GLU A 417 -12.16 -28.41 -13.20
N TRP A 418 -12.02 -29.32 -14.18
CA TRP A 418 -11.73 -30.73 -13.90
C TRP A 418 -10.32 -30.93 -13.38
N VAL A 419 -9.38 -30.11 -13.85
CA VAL A 419 -8.01 -30.10 -13.31
C VAL A 419 -8.02 -29.65 -11.85
N MET A 420 -8.71 -28.55 -11.52
CA MET A 420 -8.83 -28.08 -10.14
C MET A 420 -9.51 -29.13 -9.23
N LEU A 421 -10.55 -29.78 -9.73
CA LEU A 421 -11.23 -30.84 -8.99
C LEU A 421 -10.30 -32.03 -8.74
N LEU A 422 -9.51 -32.44 -9.74
CA LEU A 422 -8.54 -33.52 -9.61
C LEU A 422 -7.45 -33.16 -8.59
N LEU A 423 -6.90 -31.95 -8.66
CA LEU A 423 -5.90 -31.46 -7.73
C LEU A 423 -6.45 -31.36 -6.31
N PHE A 424 -7.71 -30.93 -6.15
CA PHE A 424 -8.41 -30.95 -4.87
C PHE A 424 -8.50 -32.37 -4.30
N VAL A 425 -8.98 -33.31 -5.07
CA VAL A 425 -9.14 -34.73 -4.64
C VAL A 425 -7.78 -35.34 -4.30
N PHE A 426 -6.76 -35.08 -5.11
CA PHE A 426 -5.39 -35.56 -4.87
C PHE A 426 -4.83 -35.01 -3.55
N GLN A 427 -4.94 -33.70 -3.32
CA GLN A 427 -4.42 -33.08 -2.11
C GLN A 427 -5.25 -33.44 -0.84
N MET A 428 -6.56 -33.61 -0.99
CA MET A 428 -7.40 -34.10 0.10
C MET A 428 -7.07 -35.57 0.44
N GLY A 429 -6.78 -36.39 -0.56
CA GLY A 429 -6.26 -37.75 -0.36
C GLY A 429 -4.93 -37.76 0.39
N MET A 430 -4.00 -36.89 0.00
CA MET A 430 -2.73 -36.70 0.73
C MET A 430 -2.94 -36.26 2.17
N TYR A 431 -3.85 -35.33 2.44
CA TYR A 431 -4.19 -34.90 3.79
C TYR A 431 -4.72 -36.04 4.66
N VAL A 432 -5.59 -36.87 4.12
CA VAL A 432 -6.24 -37.98 4.88
C VAL A 432 -5.29 -39.16 5.09
N LEU A 433 -4.56 -39.55 4.03
CA LEU A 433 -3.73 -40.75 4.02
C LEU A 433 -2.35 -40.54 4.65
N TRP A 434 -1.78 -39.33 4.57
CA TRP A 434 -0.44 -39.05 5.06
C TRP A 434 -0.41 -38.87 6.57
N ARG A 435 0.21 -39.82 7.26
CA ARG A 435 0.35 -39.83 8.74
C ARG A 435 1.74 -39.38 9.22
N GLY A 436 2.64 -39.03 8.30
CA GLY A 436 4.01 -38.64 8.64
C GLY A 436 4.11 -37.26 9.29
N SER A 437 4.69 -36.29 8.57
CA SER A 437 4.91 -34.93 9.08
C SER A 437 3.59 -34.13 9.16
N PRO A 438 3.26 -33.52 10.31
CA PRO A 438 2.10 -32.62 10.46
C PRO A 438 2.14 -31.42 9.49
N VAL A 439 3.35 -30.93 9.18
CA VAL A 439 3.54 -29.80 8.27
C VAL A 439 3.09 -30.16 6.85
N LEU A 440 3.52 -31.31 6.33
CA LEU A 440 3.12 -31.76 4.98
C LEU A 440 1.61 -32.02 4.91
N ARG A 441 1.03 -32.61 5.96
CA ARG A 441 -0.41 -32.81 6.04
C ARG A 441 -1.20 -31.50 6.02
N ASN A 442 -0.77 -30.51 6.81
CA ASN A 442 -1.40 -29.19 6.86
C ASN A 442 -1.26 -28.43 5.53
N THR A 443 -0.13 -28.59 4.86
CA THR A 443 0.08 -27.98 3.54
C THR A 443 -0.81 -28.61 2.48
N SER A 444 -0.98 -29.95 2.50
CA SER A 444 -1.93 -30.61 1.61
C SER A 444 -3.38 -30.19 1.85
N LEU A 445 -3.77 -29.97 3.13
CA LEU A 445 -5.06 -29.37 3.45
C LEU A 445 -5.20 -27.96 2.88
N SER A 446 -4.15 -27.13 2.99
CA SER A 446 -4.16 -25.77 2.44
C SER A 446 -4.34 -25.80 0.93
N TYR A 447 -3.62 -26.64 0.19
CA TYR A 447 -3.77 -26.78 -1.26
C TYR A 447 -5.14 -27.33 -1.64
N ALA A 448 -5.66 -28.33 -0.92
CA ALA A 448 -7.00 -28.85 -1.17
C ALA A 448 -8.06 -27.75 -1.04
N LEU A 449 -8.05 -27.02 0.08
CA LEU A 449 -9.00 -25.91 0.29
C LEU A 449 -8.81 -24.78 -0.73
N PHE A 450 -7.57 -24.52 -1.15
CA PHE A 450 -7.28 -23.53 -2.18
C PHE A 450 -7.88 -23.92 -3.54
N PHE A 451 -7.66 -25.15 -4.04
CA PHE A 451 -8.23 -25.58 -5.30
C PHE A 451 -9.76 -25.64 -5.26
N LEU A 452 -10.33 -26.09 -4.15
CA LEU A 452 -11.77 -26.08 -4.00
C LEU A 452 -12.33 -24.66 -3.95
N LEU A 453 -11.61 -23.70 -3.34
CA LEU A 453 -11.98 -22.28 -3.32
C LEU A 453 -11.95 -21.68 -4.74
N LEU A 454 -10.92 -21.99 -5.53
CA LEU A 454 -10.84 -21.55 -6.93
C LEU A 454 -12.03 -22.07 -7.76
N LEU A 455 -12.45 -23.31 -7.55
CA LEU A 455 -13.65 -23.87 -8.20
C LEU A 455 -14.94 -23.12 -7.88
N THR A 456 -15.01 -22.44 -6.73
CA THR A 456 -16.20 -21.64 -6.36
C THR A 456 -16.35 -20.34 -7.14
N GLU A 457 -15.29 -19.93 -7.90
CA GLU A 457 -15.26 -18.68 -8.66
C GLU A 457 -15.09 -18.89 -10.16
N TRP A 458 -14.25 -19.87 -10.55
CA TRP A 458 -13.77 -20.00 -11.92
C TRP A 458 -14.39 -21.19 -12.67
N SER A 459 -15.59 -21.64 -12.28
CA SER A 459 -16.30 -22.69 -13.00
C SER A 459 -17.31 -22.08 -13.96
N ASP A 460 -17.19 -22.42 -15.26
CA ASP A 460 -18.11 -22.01 -16.30
C ASP A 460 -19.43 -22.83 -16.30
N HIS A 461 -19.43 -23.97 -15.61
CA HIS A 461 -20.59 -24.84 -15.49
C HIS A 461 -21.41 -24.51 -14.24
N GLY A 462 -22.60 -23.92 -14.40
CA GLY A 462 -23.47 -23.49 -13.30
C GLY A 462 -23.80 -24.57 -12.26
N THR A 463 -23.93 -25.83 -12.65
CA THR A 463 -24.13 -26.95 -11.72
C THR A 463 -22.90 -27.24 -10.89
N LEU A 464 -21.69 -27.23 -11.50
CA LEU A 464 -20.43 -27.44 -10.81
C LEU A 464 -20.13 -26.27 -9.88
N LEU A 465 -20.40 -25.04 -10.30
CA LEU A 465 -20.30 -23.84 -9.50
C LEU A 465 -21.18 -23.95 -8.23
N LEU A 466 -22.45 -24.36 -8.36
CA LEU A 466 -23.33 -24.56 -7.21
C LEU A 466 -22.81 -25.65 -6.27
N VAL A 467 -22.42 -26.79 -6.83
CA VAL A 467 -21.90 -27.94 -6.04
C VAL A 467 -20.61 -27.58 -5.33
N SER A 468 -19.68 -26.86 -5.98
CA SER A 468 -18.41 -26.45 -5.37
C SER A 468 -18.63 -25.45 -4.24
N ASN A 469 -19.56 -24.49 -4.39
CA ASN A 469 -19.90 -23.52 -3.34
C ASN A 469 -20.51 -24.21 -2.12
N LEU A 470 -21.52 -25.07 -2.32
CA LEU A 470 -22.14 -25.83 -1.23
C LEU A 470 -21.14 -26.82 -0.60
N GLY A 471 -20.35 -27.48 -1.42
CA GLY A 471 -19.29 -28.42 -1.01
C GLY A 471 -18.21 -27.75 -0.18
N PHE A 472 -17.72 -26.58 -0.61
CA PHE A 472 -16.73 -25.81 0.13
C PHE A 472 -17.28 -25.39 1.52
N PHE A 473 -18.48 -24.83 1.54
CA PHE A 473 -19.11 -24.39 2.80
C PHE A 473 -19.33 -25.56 3.76
N ALA A 474 -19.86 -26.67 3.27
CA ALA A 474 -20.11 -27.86 4.06
C ALA A 474 -18.81 -28.49 4.58
N LEU A 475 -17.81 -28.70 3.71
CA LEU A 475 -16.53 -29.30 4.06
C LEU A 475 -15.75 -28.44 5.06
N SER A 476 -15.62 -27.15 4.79
CA SER A 476 -14.86 -26.23 5.65
C SER A 476 -15.54 -26.07 7.03
N THR A 477 -16.87 -25.98 7.07
CA THR A 477 -17.63 -25.92 8.32
C THR A 477 -17.51 -27.24 9.11
N PHE A 478 -17.59 -28.38 8.44
CA PHE A 478 -17.34 -29.69 9.06
C PHE A 478 -15.94 -29.80 9.64
N LEU A 479 -14.91 -29.41 8.88
CA LEU A 479 -13.52 -29.43 9.35
C LEU A 479 -13.31 -28.47 10.54
N LEU A 480 -13.94 -27.29 10.53
CA LEU A 480 -13.92 -26.37 11.65
C LEU A 480 -14.53 -27.00 12.91
N TYR A 481 -15.71 -27.60 12.79
CA TYR A 481 -16.38 -28.28 13.89
C TYR A 481 -15.54 -29.44 14.43
N TRP A 482 -14.99 -30.27 13.53
CA TRP A 482 -14.15 -31.42 13.87
C TRP A 482 -12.86 -31.02 14.61
N THR A 483 -12.15 -30.00 14.10
CA THR A 483 -10.91 -29.51 14.71
C THR A 483 -11.16 -28.77 16.03
N LEU A 484 -12.29 -28.06 16.16
CA LEU A 484 -12.73 -27.45 17.41
C LEU A 484 -12.92 -28.46 18.53
N GLN A 485 -13.47 -29.63 18.22
CA GLN A 485 -13.71 -30.67 19.24
C GLN A 485 -12.44 -31.42 19.62
N ARG A 486 -11.52 -31.68 18.68
CA ARG A 486 -10.38 -32.57 18.91
C ARG A 486 -9.10 -31.83 19.33
N GLN A 487 -8.78 -30.70 18.70
CA GLN A 487 -7.48 -30.02 18.93
C GLN A 487 -7.63 -28.50 18.75
N ARG A 488 -8.22 -27.84 19.73
CA ARG A 488 -8.29 -26.37 19.76
C ARG A 488 -6.88 -25.77 19.75
N GLY A 489 -6.61 -24.90 18.77
CA GLY A 489 -5.31 -24.24 18.61
C GLY A 489 -4.34 -24.96 17.67
N SER A 490 -4.77 -26.00 16.97
CA SER A 490 -3.97 -26.64 15.92
C SER A 490 -3.83 -25.76 14.69
N TRP A 491 -2.76 -25.95 13.93
CA TRP A 491 -2.58 -25.31 12.63
C TRP A 491 -3.70 -25.66 11.65
N GLU A 492 -4.24 -26.89 11.71
CA GLU A 492 -5.39 -27.34 10.91
C GLU A 492 -6.62 -26.46 11.15
N PHE A 493 -6.90 -26.12 12.40
CA PHE A 493 -7.99 -25.21 12.76
C PHE A 493 -7.76 -23.83 12.17
N GLY A 494 -6.53 -23.28 12.32
CA GLY A 494 -6.17 -21.95 11.79
C GLY A 494 -6.29 -21.87 10.27
N ILE A 495 -5.80 -22.87 9.54
CA ILE A 495 -5.88 -22.97 8.08
C ILE A 495 -7.35 -23.02 7.64
N THR A 496 -8.13 -23.95 8.21
CA THR A 496 -9.55 -24.10 7.85
C THR A 496 -10.35 -22.83 8.14
N LEU A 497 -10.07 -22.18 9.29
CA LEU A 497 -10.70 -20.92 9.66
C LEU A 497 -10.36 -19.80 8.67
N ALA A 498 -9.09 -19.69 8.25
CA ALA A 498 -8.65 -18.69 7.28
C ALA A 498 -9.36 -18.87 5.92
N PHE A 499 -9.42 -20.10 5.40
CA PHE A 499 -10.12 -20.40 4.15
C PHE A 499 -11.63 -20.23 4.24
N TRP A 500 -12.24 -20.58 5.39
CA TRP A 500 -13.66 -20.34 5.63
C TRP A 500 -14.00 -18.83 5.62
N PHE A 501 -13.16 -18.00 6.28
CA PHE A 501 -13.32 -16.56 6.22
C PHE A 501 -13.04 -15.99 4.82
N ALA A 502 -12.05 -16.52 4.10
CA ALA A 502 -11.79 -16.12 2.73
C ALA A 502 -13.00 -16.37 1.83
N PHE A 503 -13.59 -17.55 1.91
CA PHE A 503 -14.82 -17.90 1.19
C PHE A 503 -15.98 -16.95 1.55
N LEU A 504 -16.22 -16.72 2.84
CA LEU A 504 -17.27 -15.79 3.25
C LEU A 504 -17.02 -14.37 2.76
N ALA A 505 -15.76 -13.92 2.76
CA ALA A 505 -15.38 -12.60 2.26
C ALA A 505 -15.61 -12.49 0.74
N MET A 506 -15.28 -13.53 -0.03
CA MET A 506 -15.53 -13.58 -1.47
C MET A 506 -17.05 -13.55 -1.74
N LYS A 507 -17.84 -14.40 -1.06
CA LYS A 507 -19.29 -14.40 -1.24
C LYS A 507 -19.97 -13.14 -0.72
N TYR A 508 -19.44 -12.51 0.31
CA TYR A 508 -19.86 -11.18 0.73
C TYR A 508 -19.62 -10.14 -0.38
N TYR A 509 -18.44 -10.20 -1.01
CA TYR A 509 -18.12 -9.31 -2.14
C TYR A 509 -19.07 -9.56 -3.32
N ASP A 510 -19.31 -10.81 -3.71
CA ASP A 510 -20.15 -11.16 -4.85
C ASP A 510 -21.62 -10.73 -4.66
N PHE A 511 -22.19 -11.02 -3.50
CA PHE A 511 -23.63 -10.82 -3.25
C PHE A 511 -23.93 -9.49 -2.57
N VAL A 512 -23.18 -9.12 -1.54
CA VAL A 512 -23.52 -7.96 -0.70
C VAL A 512 -22.94 -6.68 -1.26
N TRP A 513 -21.71 -6.75 -1.77
CA TRP A 513 -21.01 -5.58 -2.32
C TRP A 513 -21.65 -5.05 -3.60
N SER A 514 -22.22 -5.94 -4.43
CA SER A 514 -22.93 -5.57 -5.66
C SER A 514 -24.37 -5.13 -5.41
N LEU A 515 -25.03 -5.66 -4.37
CA LEU A 515 -26.44 -5.37 -4.06
C LEU A 515 -26.62 -4.17 -3.14
N LEU A 516 -25.69 -3.92 -2.23
CA LEU A 516 -25.75 -2.83 -1.26
C LEU A 516 -24.74 -1.75 -1.61
N HIS A 517 -25.10 -0.50 -1.27
CA HIS A 517 -24.12 0.59 -1.35
C HIS A 517 -22.89 0.25 -0.51
N LYS A 518 -21.69 0.41 -1.09
CA LYS A 518 -20.40 -0.02 -0.49
C LYS A 518 -20.18 0.50 0.93
N SER A 519 -20.60 1.73 1.22
CA SER A 519 -20.55 2.29 2.58
C SER A 519 -21.41 1.54 3.59
N LEU A 520 -22.63 1.14 3.19
CA LEU A 520 -23.54 0.36 4.03
C LEU A 520 -22.98 -1.04 4.29
N SER A 521 -22.42 -1.66 3.26
CA SER A 521 -21.76 -2.97 3.37
C SER A 521 -20.62 -2.96 4.38
N LEU A 522 -19.75 -1.97 4.31
CA LEU A 522 -18.61 -1.78 5.24
C LEU A 522 -19.11 -1.49 6.67
N LEU A 523 -20.20 -0.70 6.81
CA LEU A 523 -20.81 -0.42 8.11
C LEU A 523 -21.37 -1.69 8.75
N LEU A 524 -22.12 -2.49 8.01
CA LEU A 524 -22.68 -3.76 8.50
C LEU A 524 -21.56 -4.73 8.94
N LEU A 525 -20.51 -4.85 8.13
CA LEU A 525 -19.37 -5.68 8.46
C LEU A 525 -18.66 -5.18 9.73
N SER A 526 -18.50 -3.86 9.88
CA SER A 526 -17.97 -3.25 11.10
C SER A 526 -18.79 -3.63 12.34
N LEU A 527 -20.11 -3.54 12.26
CA LEU A 527 -21.01 -3.91 13.35
C LEU A 527 -20.89 -5.39 13.73
N VAL A 528 -20.77 -6.28 12.74
CA VAL A 528 -20.50 -7.72 12.97
C VAL A 528 -19.20 -7.92 13.73
N PHE A 529 -18.10 -7.27 13.29
CA PHE A 529 -16.82 -7.36 13.99
C PHE A 529 -16.89 -6.79 15.42
N PHE A 530 -17.61 -5.70 15.66
CA PHE A 530 -17.85 -5.19 17.02
C PHE A 530 -18.62 -6.19 17.87
N ALA A 531 -19.70 -6.78 17.33
CA ALA A 531 -20.52 -7.77 18.05
C ALA A 531 -19.71 -9.04 18.40
N VAL A 532 -18.98 -9.60 17.43
CA VAL A 532 -18.15 -10.77 17.61
C VAL A 532 -17.03 -10.48 18.60
N SER A 533 -16.31 -9.37 18.44
CA SER A 533 -15.23 -8.99 19.34
C SER A 533 -15.74 -8.74 20.77
N GLY A 534 -16.90 -8.09 20.93
CA GLY A 534 -17.53 -7.90 22.23
C GLY A 534 -18.00 -9.19 22.88
N TRP A 535 -18.51 -10.15 22.09
CA TRP A 535 -18.88 -11.47 22.59
C TRP A 535 -17.65 -12.29 23.01
N LEU A 536 -16.57 -12.25 22.21
CA LEU A 536 -15.30 -12.88 22.54
C LEU A 536 -14.66 -12.28 23.80
N ASP A 537 -14.70 -10.95 23.92
CA ASP A 537 -14.15 -10.19 25.05
C ASP A 537 -14.84 -10.57 26.39
N ARG A 538 -16.17 -10.70 26.38
CA ARG A 538 -16.92 -11.18 27.56
C ARG A 538 -16.53 -12.58 28.00
N ARG A 539 -16.04 -13.42 27.08
CA ARG A 539 -15.61 -14.80 27.34
C ARG A 539 -14.11 -14.93 27.63
N ALA A 540 -13.32 -13.92 27.30
CA ALA A 540 -11.89 -13.92 27.55
C ALA A 540 -11.63 -13.72 29.06
N LYS A 541 -10.95 -14.66 29.69
CA LYS A 541 -10.39 -14.45 31.03
C LYS A 541 -9.05 -13.74 30.85
N TYR A 542 -9.02 -12.46 31.20
CA TYR A 542 -7.76 -11.70 31.24
C TYR A 542 -7.00 -12.11 32.50
N GLU A 543 -5.94 -12.89 32.35
CA GLU A 543 -5.00 -13.16 33.42
C GLU A 543 -4.15 -11.89 33.67
N GLY A 544 -4.44 -11.16 34.75
CA GLY A 544 -3.48 -10.35 35.51
C GLY A 544 -2.83 -9.12 34.89
N THR A 545 -3.10 -8.73 33.65
CA THR A 545 -2.53 -7.48 33.11
C THR A 545 -3.42 -6.29 33.44
N SER A 546 -3.03 -5.52 34.46
CA SER A 546 -3.59 -4.18 34.72
C SER A 546 -3.43 -3.32 33.47
N GLU A 547 -4.50 -3.12 32.69
CA GLU A 547 -4.47 -2.18 31.55
C GLU A 547 -4.24 -0.76 32.07
N LYS A 548 -3.36 -0.02 31.37
CA LYS A 548 -3.16 1.39 31.66
C LYS A 548 -4.47 2.15 31.45
N PRO A 549 -4.78 3.15 32.29
CA PRO A 549 -6.02 3.92 32.15
C PRO A 549 -6.11 4.58 30.75
N PRO A 550 -7.32 4.78 30.22
CA PRO A 550 -7.53 5.43 28.93
C PRO A 550 -6.93 6.83 28.88
N ILE A 551 -6.34 7.21 27.75
CA ILE A 551 -5.67 8.50 27.55
C ILE A 551 -6.64 9.67 27.79
N VAL A 552 -7.88 9.53 27.31
CA VAL A 552 -8.94 10.54 27.46
C VAL A 552 -9.24 10.82 28.94
N ALA A 553 -9.28 9.79 29.77
CA ALA A 553 -9.52 9.96 31.21
C ALA A 553 -8.35 10.65 31.93
N MET A 554 -7.11 10.37 31.49
CA MET A 554 -5.90 10.96 32.12
C MET A 554 -5.64 12.40 31.69
N LYS A 555 -5.97 12.78 30.46
CA LYS A 555 -5.52 14.01 29.80
C LYS A 555 -6.67 14.88 29.27
N ARG A 556 -7.89 14.70 29.75
CA ARG A 556 -9.10 15.38 29.26
C ARG A 556 -8.94 16.90 29.09
N LEU A 557 -8.35 17.58 30.06
CA LEU A 557 -8.16 19.05 30.05
C LEU A 557 -7.21 19.51 28.92
N LEU A 558 -6.28 18.67 28.52
CA LEU A 558 -5.33 18.96 27.43
C LEU A 558 -5.88 18.59 26.06
N LEU A 559 -6.78 17.59 25.97
CA LEU A 559 -7.33 17.10 24.70
C LEU A 559 -8.51 17.95 24.22
N VAL A 560 -9.32 18.51 25.15
CA VAL A 560 -10.48 19.36 24.80
C VAL A 560 -10.07 20.55 23.91
N PRO A 561 -9.02 21.34 24.21
CA PRO A 561 -8.58 22.41 23.31
C PRO A 561 -8.23 21.95 21.91
N VAL A 562 -7.62 20.76 21.74
CA VAL A 562 -7.30 20.22 20.42
C VAL A 562 -8.56 19.83 19.64
N ILE A 563 -9.56 19.25 20.33
CA ILE A 563 -10.85 18.93 19.74
C ILE A 563 -11.60 20.22 19.34
N LEU A 564 -11.60 21.22 20.20
CA LEU A 564 -12.19 22.53 19.89
C LEU A 564 -11.49 23.21 18.72
N LEU A 565 -10.15 23.11 18.63
CA LEU A 565 -9.40 23.63 17.50
C LEU A 565 -9.86 23.01 16.18
N GLN A 566 -10.11 21.69 16.14
CA GLN A 566 -10.63 21.01 14.95
C GLN A 566 -12.01 21.56 14.55
N LEU A 567 -12.92 21.73 15.52
CA LEU A 567 -14.25 22.29 15.27
C LEU A 567 -14.17 23.75 14.81
N VAL A 568 -13.26 24.54 15.35
CA VAL A 568 -13.02 25.93 14.92
C VAL A 568 -12.51 25.97 13.49
N ILE A 569 -11.56 25.09 13.12
CA ILE A 569 -11.04 25.01 11.75
C ILE A 569 -12.18 24.68 10.77
N VAL A 570 -12.96 23.62 11.05
CA VAL A 570 -14.11 23.24 10.23
C VAL A 570 -15.12 24.39 10.15
N GLY A 571 -15.48 25.00 11.27
CA GLY A 571 -16.43 26.11 11.34
C GLY A 571 -15.95 27.35 10.57
N TYR A 572 -14.66 27.67 10.67
CA TYR A 572 -14.06 28.78 9.93
C TYR A 572 -14.08 28.53 8.41
N GLN A 573 -13.73 27.30 7.98
CA GLN A 573 -13.76 26.94 6.56
C GLN A 573 -15.18 27.03 5.98
N VAL A 574 -16.18 26.49 6.70
CA VAL A 574 -17.60 26.62 6.31
C VAL A 574 -18.01 28.10 6.24
N TRP A 575 -17.74 28.87 7.30
CA TRP A 575 -18.09 30.30 7.33
C TRP A 575 -17.43 31.11 6.22
N SER A 576 -16.15 30.89 5.95
CA SER A 576 -15.41 31.56 4.87
C SER A 576 -16.04 31.23 3.50
N SER A 577 -16.25 29.93 3.22
CA SER A 577 -16.83 29.48 1.96
C SER A 577 -18.27 29.97 1.74
N GLU A 578 -19.13 29.92 2.78
CA GLU A 578 -20.49 30.47 2.70
C GLU A 578 -20.51 31.98 2.50
N THR A 579 -19.55 32.70 3.09
CA THR A 579 -19.42 34.15 2.87
C THR A 579 -19.09 34.46 1.39
N ILE A 580 -18.20 33.68 0.78
CA ILE A 580 -17.86 33.84 -0.64
C ILE A 580 -19.10 33.52 -1.52
N LEU A 581 -19.80 32.45 -1.24
CA LEU A 581 -21.01 32.06 -2.00
C LEU A 581 -22.13 33.08 -1.89
N ALA A 582 -22.31 33.68 -0.70
CA ALA A 582 -23.37 34.66 -0.45
C ALA A 582 -23.05 36.08 -0.98
N GLN A 583 -21.80 36.53 -0.84
CA GLN A 583 -21.41 37.92 -1.09
C GLN A 583 -20.45 38.10 -2.28
N GLY A 584 -19.93 37.00 -2.83
CA GLY A 584 -18.98 37.05 -3.95
C GLY A 584 -19.62 37.49 -5.26
N THR A 585 -18.82 38.10 -6.13
CA THR A 585 -19.23 38.46 -7.49
C THR A 585 -19.34 37.23 -8.35
N LEU A 586 -20.46 37.03 -9.06
CA LEU A 586 -20.63 35.93 -9.98
C LEU A 586 -19.90 36.22 -11.30
N VAL A 587 -19.01 35.32 -11.67
CA VAL A 587 -18.16 35.39 -12.87
C VAL A 587 -18.46 34.16 -13.73
N LYS A 588 -18.73 34.38 -15.03
CA LYS A 588 -18.87 33.27 -16.00
C LYS A 588 -17.55 33.12 -16.74
N LEU A 589 -16.92 31.94 -16.63
CA LEU A 589 -15.63 31.60 -17.25
C LEU A 589 -15.83 30.54 -18.33
N GLU A 590 -15.09 30.65 -19.41
CA GLU A 590 -15.06 29.67 -20.49
C GLU A 590 -14.10 28.53 -20.16
N LEU A 591 -14.56 27.26 -20.38
CA LEU A 591 -13.83 26.03 -20.13
C LEU A 591 -13.09 25.51 -21.36
N GLN A 592 -11.93 24.89 -21.13
CA GLN A 592 -11.19 24.08 -22.10
C GLN A 592 -11.20 22.61 -21.66
N PRO A 593 -11.33 21.63 -22.57
CA PRO A 593 -11.36 20.20 -22.21
C PRO A 593 -10.01 19.74 -21.64
N VAL A 594 -10.03 18.98 -20.51
CA VAL A 594 -8.85 18.37 -19.88
C VAL A 594 -9.26 17.05 -19.22
N ASP A 595 -8.46 15.99 -19.29
CA ASP A 595 -8.79 14.62 -18.78
C ASP A 595 -8.12 14.33 -17.44
N PRO A 596 -8.86 13.99 -16.36
CA PRO A 596 -8.32 13.18 -15.25
C PRO A 596 -9.23 12.49 -14.21
N ARG A 597 -8.58 11.84 -13.17
CA ARG A 597 -9.21 11.13 -12.05
C ARG A 597 -8.45 11.31 -10.73
N SER A 598 -9.17 11.32 -9.56
CA SER A 598 -8.59 11.33 -8.21
C SER A 598 -8.90 10.07 -7.40
N LEU A 599 -7.97 9.71 -6.47
CA LEU A 599 -8.01 8.49 -5.62
C LEU A 599 -8.66 8.70 -4.24
N LEU A 600 -8.69 9.94 -3.70
CA LEU A 600 -9.01 10.16 -2.27
C LEU A 600 -10.32 10.89 -2.00
N GLN A 601 -10.79 11.74 -2.92
CA GLN A 601 -11.94 12.63 -2.69
C GLN A 601 -13.21 12.27 -3.49
N GLY A 602 -13.21 11.13 -4.20
CA GLY A 602 -14.30 10.72 -5.10
C GLY A 602 -14.09 11.22 -6.54
N ASP A 603 -15.07 10.95 -7.41
CA ASP A 603 -14.99 11.34 -8.81
C ASP A 603 -15.11 12.87 -8.95
N TYR A 604 -14.18 13.47 -9.65
CA TYR A 604 -14.25 14.87 -10.06
C TYR A 604 -13.80 15.02 -11.51
N VAL A 605 -14.26 16.12 -12.12
CA VAL A 605 -13.84 16.54 -13.45
C VAL A 605 -12.78 17.64 -13.28
N GLN A 606 -11.66 17.51 -13.94
CA GLN A 606 -10.66 18.56 -13.98
C GLN A 606 -11.05 19.57 -15.07
N LEU A 607 -10.99 20.82 -14.74
CA LEU A 607 -11.41 21.89 -15.60
C LEU A 607 -10.18 22.71 -16.01
N GLY A 608 -10.04 22.95 -17.30
CA GLY A 608 -9.15 23.96 -17.83
C GLY A 608 -9.95 25.24 -18.11
N TYR A 609 -9.36 26.40 -17.84
CA TYR A 609 -9.97 27.70 -18.14
C TYR A 609 -9.20 28.40 -19.23
N THR A 610 -9.90 29.14 -20.12
CA THR A 610 -9.24 30.02 -21.08
C THR A 610 -8.34 31.06 -20.41
N ILE A 611 -8.72 31.52 -19.23
CA ILE A 611 -7.96 32.44 -18.39
C ILE A 611 -6.75 31.82 -17.69
N SER A 612 -6.58 30.50 -17.72
CA SER A 612 -5.41 29.84 -17.13
C SER A 612 -4.14 30.00 -17.96
N ARG A 613 -4.23 30.44 -19.24
CA ARG A 613 -3.10 30.78 -20.05
C ARG A 613 -2.91 32.31 -20.09
N LEU A 614 -1.74 32.74 -19.64
CA LEU A 614 -1.35 34.13 -19.70
C LEU A 614 -0.34 34.33 -20.85
N ASP A 615 -0.49 35.39 -21.63
CA ASP A 615 0.42 35.77 -22.72
C ASP A 615 1.71 36.44 -22.19
N SER A 616 2.31 35.85 -21.14
CA SER A 616 3.51 36.42 -20.50
C SER A 616 4.59 35.36 -20.42
N GLU A 617 5.75 35.62 -21.03
CA GLU A 617 6.90 34.72 -21.02
C GLU A 617 7.77 34.80 -19.74
N ASP A 618 7.45 35.70 -18.80
CA ASP A 618 8.31 36.05 -17.66
C ASP A 618 7.84 35.53 -16.32
N LEU A 619 6.78 34.70 -16.27
CA LEU A 619 6.26 34.17 -15.00
C LEU A 619 7.17 33.10 -14.40
N GLN A 620 7.63 33.31 -13.17
CA GLN A 620 8.36 32.32 -12.41
C GLN A 620 7.39 31.31 -11.78
N HIS A 621 7.74 30.03 -11.81
CA HIS A 621 6.94 28.97 -11.22
C HIS A 621 6.73 29.16 -9.70
N GLY A 622 5.50 28.88 -9.23
CA GLY A 622 5.15 28.87 -7.79
C GLY A 622 4.92 30.24 -7.17
N LYS A 623 4.81 31.31 -7.97
CA LYS A 623 4.46 32.64 -7.45
C LYS A 623 2.96 32.81 -7.33
N ASN A 624 2.53 33.44 -6.23
CA ASN A 624 1.16 33.88 -6.06
C ASN A 624 0.95 35.22 -6.81
N ILE A 625 -0.02 35.21 -7.69
CA ILE A 625 -0.41 36.36 -8.46
C ILE A 625 -1.90 36.67 -8.29
N ARG A 626 -2.28 37.89 -8.68
CA ARG A 626 -3.68 38.29 -8.81
C ARG A 626 -3.98 38.56 -10.26
N VAL A 627 -4.92 37.82 -10.81
CA VAL A 627 -5.37 37.95 -12.20
C VAL A 627 -6.60 38.84 -12.25
N VAL A 628 -6.61 39.77 -13.17
CA VAL A 628 -7.71 40.69 -13.39
C VAL A 628 -8.60 40.18 -14.50
N LEU A 629 -9.87 40.02 -14.21
CA LEU A 629 -10.89 39.53 -15.12
C LEU A 629 -11.80 40.68 -15.51
N ARG A 630 -12.04 40.86 -16.80
CA ARG A 630 -12.95 41.88 -17.35
C ARG A 630 -14.11 41.23 -18.10
N LYS A 631 -15.31 41.70 -17.84
CA LYS A 631 -16.51 41.26 -18.53
C LYS A 631 -16.48 41.64 -20.00
N GLN A 632 -16.65 40.68 -20.89
CA GLN A 632 -16.75 40.87 -22.35
C GLN A 632 -18.19 41.13 -22.80
N ALA A 633 -18.39 41.47 -24.07
CA ALA A 633 -19.70 41.78 -24.63
C ALA A 633 -20.70 40.60 -24.60
N ASP A 634 -20.20 39.36 -24.59
CA ASP A 634 -20.97 38.11 -24.49
C ASP A 634 -21.29 37.73 -23.05
N GLY A 635 -20.84 38.50 -22.08
CA GLY A 635 -21.04 38.24 -20.64
C GLY A 635 -20.03 37.29 -20.01
N VAL A 636 -19.09 36.74 -20.78
CA VAL A 636 -17.98 35.91 -20.29
C VAL A 636 -16.86 36.84 -19.78
N TYR A 637 -16.18 36.41 -18.70
CA TYR A 637 -15.04 37.14 -18.18
C TYR A 637 -13.74 36.61 -18.81
N GLY A 638 -12.98 37.50 -19.41
CA GLY A 638 -11.67 37.21 -19.99
C GLY A 638 -10.52 37.82 -19.19
N TYR A 639 -9.34 37.33 -19.44
CA TYR A 639 -8.08 37.85 -18.89
C TYR A 639 -7.85 39.29 -19.35
N SER A 640 -7.47 40.19 -18.43
CA SER A 640 -7.19 41.62 -18.73
C SER A 640 -5.82 42.08 -18.23
N GLY A 641 -5.20 41.34 -17.31
CA GLY A 641 -3.90 41.65 -16.74
C GLY A 641 -3.65 40.93 -15.42
N TYR A 642 -2.45 41.04 -14.91
CA TYR A 642 -2.11 40.47 -13.60
C TYR A 642 -1.14 41.37 -12.84
N TYR A 643 -1.04 41.16 -11.52
CA TYR A 643 0.01 41.72 -10.68
C TYR A 643 0.49 40.70 -9.63
N GLU A 644 1.76 40.82 -9.26
CA GLU A 644 2.34 40.00 -8.20
C GLU A 644 1.91 40.53 -6.83
N LEU A 645 1.84 39.62 -5.81
CA LEU A 645 1.38 39.97 -4.45
C LEU A 645 2.31 40.95 -3.72
N ASP A 646 3.55 41.12 -4.16
CA ASP A 646 4.54 42.07 -3.66
C ASP A 646 4.36 43.53 -4.19
N GLY A 647 3.31 43.79 -4.96
CA GLY A 647 2.82 45.12 -5.21
C GLY A 647 3.29 45.77 -6.54
N VAL A 648 3.98 45.02 -7.40
CA VAL A 648 4.36 45.53 -8.72
C VAL A 648 3.27 45.20 -9.74
N TRP A 649 2.51 46.22 -10.12
CA TRP A 649 1.51 46.09 -11.18
C TRP A 649 2.18 45.84 -12.52
N ASN A 650 1.57 45.00 -13.38
CA ASN A 650 1.90 45.01 -14.79
C ASN A 650 1.57 46.40 -15.35
N ARG A 651 2.55 47.12 -15.93
CA ARG A 651 2.50 48.55 -16.25
C ARG A 651 1.44 48.93 -17.28
N GLU A 652 0.78 47.97 -17.93
CA GLU A 652 -0.23 48.18 -18.96
C GLU A 652 -1.68 48.14 -18.46
N TYR A 653 -1.90 47.71 -17.19
CA TYR A 653 -3.24 47.54 -16.66
C TYR A 653 -3.84 48.85 -16.13
N GLN A 654 -5.02 49.23 -16.68
CA GLN A 654 -5.87 50.29 -16.13
C GLN A 654 -7.11 49.68 -15.47
N ALA A 655 -7.26 49.84 -14.15
CA ALA A 655 -8.41 49.33 -13.40
C ALA A 655 -9.73 49.97 -13.88
N GLN A 656 -10.73 49.13 -14.16
CA GLN A 656 -12.08 49.57 -14.45
C GLN A 656 -13.00 49.21 -13.28
N PRO A 657 -14.11 49.94 -13.08
CA PRO A 657 -14.99 49.72 -11.92
C PRO A 657 -15.59 48.30 -11.81
N ASP A 658 -15.75 47.58 -12.94
CA ASP A 658 -16.37 46.29 -13.03
C ASP A 658 -15.34 45.13 -13.13
N ASP A 659 -14.04 45.42 -12.99
CA ASP A 659 -13.01 44.41 -13.02
C ASP A 659 -13.07 43.53 -11.72
N VAL A 660 -12.94 42.21 -11.91
CA VAL A 660 -12.91 41.25 -10.82
C VAL A 660 -11.50 40.67 -10.68
N ILE A 661 -11.01 40.63 -9.47
CA ILE A 661 -9.67 40.12 -9.16
C ILE A 661 -9.78 38.70 -8.59
N ILE A 662 -9.07 37.74 -9.21
CA ILE A 662 -8.98 36.36 -8.76
C ILE A 662 -7.53 36.01 -8.38
N ASN A 663 -7.35 35.32 -7.25
CA ASN A 663 -6.05 34.83 -6.82
C ASN A 663 -5.64 33.61 -7.65
N GLY A 664 -4.38 33.53 -8.01
CA GLY A 664 -3.82 32.41 -8.75
C GLY A 664 -2.38 32.10 -8.35
N THR A 665 -1.93 30.92 -8.66
CA THR A 665 -0.55 30.46 -8.49
C THR A 665 0.03 30.07 -9.84
N THR A 666 1.20 30.57 -10.18
CA THR A 666 1.86 30.27 -11.46
C THR A 666 2.41 28.84 -11.47
N LEU A 667 2.11 28.07 -12.53
CA LEU A 667 2.56 26.68 -12.72
C LEU A 667 3.70 26.54 -13.74
N GLY A 668 4.19 27.65 -14.25
CA GLY A 668 5.23 27.74 -15.27
C GLY A 668 5.30 29.14 -15.81
N SER A 669 5.85 29.31 -17.02
CA SER A 669 5.98 30.63 -17.65
C SER A 669 4.66 31.23 -18.15
N THR A 670 3.64 30.40 -18.40
CA THR A 670 2.39 30.86 -19.06
C THR A 670 1.10 30.32 -18.42
N GLN A 671 1.17 29.46 -17.40
CA GLN A 671 -0.02 28.84 -16.79
C GLN A 671 -0.26 29.31 -15.36
N VAL A 672 -1.53 29.47 -15.01
CA VAL A 672 -2.00 29.85 -13.67
C VAL A 672 -3.09 28.89 -13.19
N GLU A 673 -2.99 28.47 -11.94
CA GLU A 673 -3.98 27.71 -11.18
C GLU A 673 -4.74 28.65 -10.23
N TYR A 674 -6.06 28.55 -10.20
CA TYR A 674 -6.94 29.40 -9.39
C TYR A 674 -7.55 28.68 -8.19
N GLY A 675 -7.37 27.35 -8.09
CA GLY A 675 -7.96 26.50 -7.06
C GLY A 675 -9.42 26.12 -7.29
N ILE A 676 -9.93 26.36 -8.49
CA ILE A 676 -11.29 26.04 -8.95
C ILE A 676 -11.29 25.02 -10.11
N GLU A 677 -10.16 24.36 -10.34
CA GLU A 677 -9.96 23.42 -11.44
C GLU A 677 -10.63 22.07 -11.22
N SER A 678 -11.24 21.84 -10.05
CA SER A 678 -11.87 20.57 -9.70
C SER A 678 -13.38 20.75 -9.49
N TYR A 679 -14.19 19.94 -10.19
CA TYR A 679 -15.62 19.88 -10.00
C TYR A 679 -16.04 18.46 -9.60
N PHE A 680 -16.51 18.31 -8.36
CA PHE A 680 -16.90 17.02 -7.82
C PHE A 680 -18.27 16.56 -8.31
N VAL A 681 -18.32 15.33 -8.80
CA VAL A 681 -19.51 14.73 -9.42
C VAL A 681 -19.90 13.41 -8.73
N PRO A 682 -21.13 12.94 -8.87
CA PRO A 682 -21.50 11.60 -8.44
C PRO A 682 -20.67 10.52 -9.15
N GLU A 683 -20.38 9.41 -8.45
CA GLU A 683 -19.59 8.28 -8.98
C GLU A 683 -20.12 7.83 -10.36
N GLY A 684 -19.24 7.80 -11.35
CA GLY A 684 -19.52 7.37 -12.72
C GLY A 684 -20.10 8.42 -13.68
N THR A 685 -20.34 9.67 -13.24
CA THR A 685 -20.93 10.72 -14.11
C THR A 685 -19.89 11.69 -14.70
N GLY A 686 -18.62 11.54 -14.35
CA GLY A 686 -17.54 12.48 -14.74
C GLY A 686 -17.42 12.72 -16.25
N LEU A 687 -17.41 11.64 -17.05
CA LEU A 687 -17.26 11.71 -18.51
C LEU A 687 -18.42 12.45 -19.20
N GLU A 688 -19.64 12.36 -18.67
CA GLU A 688 -20.80 13.04 -19.22
C GLU A 688 -20.71 14.56 -18.95
N VAL A 689 -20.33 14.93 -17.73
CA VAL A 689 -20.16 16.34 -17.33
C VAL A 689 -19.02 16.98 -18.13
N GLU A 690 -17.89 16.31 -18.29
CA GLU A 690 -16.73 16.80 -19.07
C GLU A 690 -17.08 17.10 -20.53
N ARG A 691 -17.82 16.18 -21.19
CA ARG A 691 -18.22 16.37 -22.59
C ARG A 691 -19.16 17.54 -22.81
N ASN A 692 -19.99 17.82 -21.83
CA ASN A 692 -21.10 18.77 -21.98
C ASN A 692 -20.78 20.17 -21.45
N ALA A 693 -19.91 20.32 -20.45
CA ALA A 693 -19.60 21.60 -19.83
C ALA A 693 -18.82 22.51 -20.78
N ARG A 694 -19.28 23.76 -20.94
CA ARG A 694 -18.63 24.80 -21.73
C ARG A 694 -18.28 26.03 -20.90
N PHE A 695 -19.01 26.27 -19.85
CA PHE A 695 -18.84 27.42 -18.98
C PHE A 695 -18.88 27.00 -17.51
N ALA A 696 -18.15 27.74 -16.68
CA ALA A 696 -18.16 27.63 -15.24
C ALA A 696 -18.69 28.92 -14.61
N TYR A 697 -19.61 28.81 -13.68
CA TYR A 697 -20.04 29.90 -12.84
C TYR A 697 -19.25 29.89 -11.53
N VAL A 698 -18.48 30.94 -11.30
CA VAL A 698 -17.56 31.06 -10.18
C VAL A 698 -17.93 32.26 -9.32
N LYS A 699 -17.97 32.08 -8.01
CA LYS A 699 -18.14 33.16 -7.04
C LYS A 699 -16.77 33.63 -6.57
N VAL A 700 -16.44 34.89 -6.82
CA VAL A 700 -15.16 35.51 -6.43
C VAL A 700 -15.39 36.47 -5.28
N GLY A 701 -14.75 36.20 -4.15
CA GLY A 701 -14.81 37.02 -2.96
C GLY A 701 -13.97 38.29 -3.06
N LYS A 702 -14.19 39.25 -2.17
CA LYS A 702 -13.46 40.56 -2.13
C LYS A 702 -11.94 40.44 -2.02
N LYS A 703 -11.43 39.32 -1.50
CA LYS A 703 -9.99 39.06 -1.36
C LYS A 703 -9.38 38.32 -2.58
N GLY A 704 -10.21 37.99 -3.55
CA GLY A 704 -9.79 37.22 -4.74
C GLY A 704 -9.93 35.71 -4.63
N ASP A 705 -10.35 35.19 -3.47
CA ASP A 705 -10.61 33.75 -3.30
C ASP A 705 -11.86 33.36 -4.09
N ALA A 706 -11.83 32.25 -4.79
CA ALA A 706 -12.87 31.82 -5.71
C ALA A 706 -13.46 30.46 -5.32
N ILE A 707 -14.75 30.27 -5.60
CA ILE A 707 -15.48 29.01 -5.42
C ILE A 707 -16.28 28.72 -6.68
N LEU A 708 -16.10 27.52 -7.22
CA LEU A 708 -16.88 27.03 -8.36
C LEU A 708 -18.29 26.64 -7.90
N GLU A 709 -19.31 27.40 -8.35
CA GLU A 709 -20.70 27.20 -7.95
C GLU A 709 -21.38 26.14 -8.81
N SER A 710 -21.24 26.23 -10.15
CA SER A 710 -21.87 25.30 -11.09
C SER A 710 -21.21 25.32 -12.46
N LEU A 711 -21.49 24.28 -13.25
CA LEU A 711 -21.12 24.20 -14.67
C LEU A 711 -22.34 24.40 -15.55
N ALA A 712 -22.13 24.90 -16.78
CA ALA A 712 -23.18 25.07 -17.76
C ALA A 712 -22.73 24.64 -19.18
N ASN A 713 -23.69 24.19 -19.97
CA ASN A 713 -23.47 23.72 -21.32
C ASN A 713 -23.59 24.86 -22.37
N GLN A 714 -24.22 25.98 -21.99
CA GLN A 714 -24.45 27.16 -22.82
C GLN A 714 -24.21 28.45 -22.05
#